data_2d1633b26fb9a321fc27901557197628
#
_entry.id   2d1633b26fb9a321fc27901557197628
#
_cell.length_a   1.000
_cell.length_b   1.000
_cell.length_c   1.000
_cell.angle_alpha   90.00
_cell.angle_beta   90.00
_cell.angle_gamma   90.00
#
_symmetry.space_group_name_H-M   'P 1'
#
loop_
_entity.id
_entity.type
_entity.pdbx_description
1 polymer ?
#
loop_
_entity_poly.entity_id
_entity_poly.type
_entity_poly.pdbx_seq_one_letter_code
_entity_poly.pdbx_strand_id
1 'polypeptide(L)'
;MWWKESVTTLKGIGAKKAALLAELNINTVGDLLEFYPRQGAYLDYAHLKTIKDLVPDGSKQLFRARVCQVRNAYGARTRAYTVVTVRDETAYASLYFFGSQRYKAGKLKVDEELQITGRVRPGRTTKSVSEVDIQTFAEGEGAAPGIMPVYALAGTLTQNDLRKWMRQALALAAQELPESLPQAIVEKCQLPARYEALKNIHFPESWEALRRAKHRFVFEELFLLQCGLLYYRQQNEDKRAGVAHRAQGTLVDDVIKNLPFALTEAQQQVWCEIAQDMAGDKPMHRILQGDVGSGKTVISVLALAKAVENGHQGCLMAPTEILAAQHYATLLDYLEPLGVRVALLTGGMRVKARRELLLNLELGLLDVVVGTHALLQEDVRFADLSVAITDEQHRFGVNQRAVLANKSQQAPDVLVMTATPIPRTLALTIYGDLDISVMKGRPPGRKQVQTLCYTEERRREVYAGLVRQVQAGRQAYVVCPLIEQSDALEARSAEQVYEELCRDFLQGIPCALLHGRLRGAEKDAIMQDFVDGKIKVLVSTTVIEVGVNVPNATLMVIENADRFGLAQLHQLRGRVGRGSEQSFCVLLTTADSPEALSRLRVLHDSDDGFYLAEQDMNQRGAGQLFGLRQHGLPDLRIADIMRDVETIAEVRKLALEQLRTPEAWQEIRRLVELQFGGRFNMIFNT
;
A
#
# COMPACT_ATOMS: atom_id res chain seq x y z
N MET A 1 -6.63 19.64 -31.65
CA MET A 1 -5.49 18.93 -31.00
C MET A 1 -5.67 17.46 -31.36
N TRP A 2 -4.86 16.97 -32.27
CA TRP A 2 -4.94 15.63 -32.87
C TRP A 2 -4.91 14.47 -31.84
N TRP A 3 -4.22 14.63 -30.69
CA TRP A 3 -4.16 13.57 -29.65
C TRP A 3 -5.50 13.36 -28.91
N LYS A 4 -6.45 14.31 -28.99
CA LYS A 4 -7.81 14.16 -28.47
C LYS A 4 -8.77 13.53 -29.48
N GLU A 5 -8.33 13.31 -30.71
CA GLU A 5 -9.15 12.65 -31.73
C GLU A 5 -9.35 11.18 -31.40
N SER A 6 -10.50 10.65 -31.83
CA SER A 6 -10.81 9.22 -31.65
C SER A 6 -9.80 8.34 -32.35
N VAL A 7 -9.46 7.20 -31.74
CA VAL A 7 -8.60 6.18 -32.38
C VAL A 7 -9.10 5.71 -33.75
N THR A 8 -10.37 5.91 -34.07
CA THR A 8 -10.96 5.57 -35.36
C THR A 8 -10.38 6.37 -36.53
N THR A 9 -9.68 7.48 -36.28
CA THR A 9 -8.94 8.24 -37.31
C THR A 9 -7.76 7.49 -37.86
N LEU A 10 -7.22 6.51 -37.11
CA LEU A 10 -6.10 5.69 -37.53
C LEU A 10 -6.53 4.59 -38.50
N LYS A 11 -5.76 4.39 -39.59
CA LYS A 11 -6.08 3.40 -40.62
C LYS A 11 -6.13 1.98 -40.06
N GLY A 12 -7.27 1.31 -40.25
CA GLY A 12 -7.47 -0.08 -39.83
C GLY A 12 -8.17 -0.25 -38.48
N ILE A 13 -8.67 0.83 -37.88
CA ILE A 13 -9.52 0.79 -36.68
C ILE A 13 -10.96 1.09 -37.09
N GLY A 14 -11.77 0.04 -37.25
CA GLY A 14 -13.22 0.14 -37.43
C GLY A 14 -13.96 0.05 -36.09
N ALA A 15 -15.28 0.26 -36.09
CA ALA A 15 -16.10 0.29 -34.87
C ALA A 15 -15.89 -0.92 -33.91
N LYS A 16 -15.77 -2.14 -34.47
CA LYS A 16 -15.52 -3.36 -33.66
C LYS A 16 -14.17 -3.33 -32.91
N LYS A 17 -13.10 -2.85 -33.57
CA LYS A 17 -11.79 -2.76 -32.96
C LYS A 17 -11.70 -1.58 -31.98
N ALA A 18 -12.39 -0.48 -32.27
CA ALA A 18 -12.52 0.65 -31.35
C ALA A 18 -13.22 0.24 -30.04
N ALA A 19 -14.28 -0.59 -30.10
CA ALA A 19 -14.93 -1.12 -28.91
C ALA A 19 -13.99 -1.97 -28.05
N LEU A 20 -13.13 -2.82 -28.66
CA LEU A 20 -12.14 -3.60 -27.94
C LEU A 20 -11.01 -2.73 -27.36
N LEU A 21 -10.65 -1.64 -28.02
CA LEU A 21 -9.70 -0.66 -27.48
C LEU A 21 -10.30 0.10 -26.28
N ALA A 22 -11.60 0.40 -26.33
CA ALA A 22 -12.31 1.03 -25.22
C ALA A 22 -12.32 0.13 -23.94
N GLU A 23 -12.37 -1.21 -24.08
CA GLU A 23 -12.19 -2.15 -22.95
C GLU A 23 -10.81 -2.01 -22.28
N LEU A 24 -9.81 -1.51 -23.02
CA LEU A 24 -8.47 -1.19 -22.52
C LEU A 24 -8.33 0.29 -22.10
N ASN A 25 -9.42 1.04 -22.02
CA ASN A 25 -9.46 2.48 -21.78
C ASN A 25 -8.72 3.33 -22.84
N ILE A 26 -8.65 2.84 -24.08
CA ILE A 26 -8.03 3.54 -25.22
C ILE A 26 -9.13 4.08 -26.12
N ASN A 27 -9.46 5.37 -26.01
CA ASN A 27 -10.50 6.03 -26.78
C ASN A 27 -9.94 7.04 -27.79
N THR A 28 -8.83 7.66 -27.45
CA THR A 28 -8.16 8.70 -28.24
C THR A 28 -6.77 8.26 -28.73
N VAL A 29 -6.24 8.98 -29.70
CA VAL A 29 -4.85 8.77 -30.17
C VAL A 29 -3.84 9.03 -29.05
N GLY A 30 -4.12 9.99 -28.16
CA GLY A 30 -3.33 10.25 -26.95
C GLY A 30 -3.34 9.07 -26.00
N ASP A 31 -4.51 8.47 -25.72
CA ASP A 31 -4.61 7.29 -24.86
C ASP A 31 -3.79 6.12 -25.43
N LEU A 32 -3.78 5.98 -26.76
CA LEU A 32 -2.98 4.94 -27.42
C LEU A 32 -1.48 5.20 -27.20
N LEU A 33 -0.98 6.43 -27.38
CA LEU A 33 0.41 6.77 -27.15
C LEU A 33 0.85 6.59 -25.69
N GLU A 34 -0.07 6.77 -24.74
CA GLU A 34 0.17 6.57 -23.31
C GLU A 34 -0.17 5.14 -22.84
N PHE A 35 -0.52 4.25 -23.75
CA PHE A 35 -0.72 2.83 -23.48
C PHE A 35 0.63 2.09 -23.52
N TYR A 36 1.38 2.20 -22.42
CA TYR A 36 2.71 1.63 -22.32
C TYR A 36 2.70 0.10 -22.33
N PRO A 37 3.76 -0.53 -22.88
CA PRO A 37 3.93 -1.98 -22.77
C PRO A 37 4.01 -2.43 -21.32
N ARG A 38 3.54 -3.64 -20.99
CA ARG A 38 3.64 -4.20 -19.64
C ARG A 38 5.08 -4.17 -19.14
N GLN A 39 5.28 -3.94 -17.84
CA GLN A 39 6.62 -3.95 -17.25
C GLN A 39 7.34 -5.26 -17.57
N GLY A 40 8.56 -5.18 -18.13
CA GLY A 40 9.35 -6.33 -18.54
C GLY A 40 8.92 -7.04 -19.84
N ALA A 41 7.85 -6.57 -20.50
CA ALA A 41 7.30 -7.22 -21.69
C ALA A 41 7.90 -6.64 -23.00
N TYR A 42 9.19 -6.84 -23.20
CA TYR A 42 9.87 -6.55 -24.46
C TYR A 42 10.55 -7.82 -24.95
N LEU A 43 10.49 -8.05 -26.26
CA LEU A 43 11.15 -9.16 -26.94
C LEU A 43 12.32 -8.62 -27.74
N ASP A 44 13.50 -9.15 -27.49
CA ASP A 44 14.72 -8.79 -28.23
C ASP A 44 14.86 -9.69 -29.46
N TYR A 45 14.54 -9.14 -30.61
CA TYR A 45 14.65 -9.83 -31.89
C TYR A 45 16.07 -9.84 -32.48
N ALA A 46 17.00 -9.09 -31.88
CA ALA A 46 18.39 -9.12 -32.28
C ALA A 46 19.15 -10.34 -31.72
N HIS A 47 18.67 -10.89 -30.59
CA HIS A 47 19.29 -12.03 -29.91
C HIS A 47 18.32 -13.21 -29.83
N LEU A 48 18.13 -13.90 -30.97
CA LEU A 48 17.29 -15.09 -31.05
C LEU A 48 18.00 -16.27 -30.37
N LYS A 49 17.30 -16.99 -29.50
CA LYS A 49 17.80 -18.23 -28.92
C LYS A 49 17.73 -19.35 -29.95
N THR A 50 18.68 -20.28 -29.89
CA THR A 50 18.52 -21.55 -30.59
C THR A 50 17.57 -22.47 -29.82
N ILE A 51 16.98 -23.46 -30.50
CA ILE A 51 16.08 -24.42 -29.84
C ILE A 51 16.82 -25.17 -28.71
N LYS A 52 18.12 -25.41 -28.88
CA LYS A 52 18.96 -26.05 -27.85
C LYS A 52 19.05 -25.20 -26.59
N ASP A 53 19.15 -23.88 -26.73
CA ASP A 53 19.34 -22.92 -25.62
C ASP A 53 18.04 -22.50 -24.96
N LEU A 54 16.89 -22.96 -25.45
CA LEU A 54 15.60 -22.70 -24.78
C LEU A 54 15.56 -23.36 -23.39
N VAL A 55 15.22 -22.59 -22.37
CA VAL A 55 15.13 -23.07 -20.98
C VAL A 55 13.70 -23.49 -20.70
N PRO A 56 13.43 -24.74 -20.28
CA PRO A 56 12.08 -25.24 -20.06
C PRO A 56 11.53 -24.83 -18.66
N ASP A 57 11.58 -23.54 -18.32
CA ASP A 57 11.16 -22.93 -17.04
C ASP A 57 9.74 -22.37 -17.07
N GLY A 58 9.01 -22.55 -18.17
CA GLY A 58 7.68 -21.98 -18.36
C GLY A 58 7.67 -20.49 -18.73
N SER A 59 8.82 -19.86 -18.91
CA SER A 59 8.92 -18.49 -19.43
C SER A 59 8.60 -18.43 -20.93
N LYS A 60 8.13 -17.25 -21.41
CA LYS A 60 8.00 -17.00 -22.85
C LYS A 60 9.37 -16.69 -23.43
N GLN A 61 9.75 -17.46 -24.46
CA GLN A 61 11.02 -17.30 -25.12
C GLN A 61 10.82 -17.14 -26.62
N LEU A 62 11.77 -16.46 -27.24
CA LEU A 62 11.77 -16.14 -28.66
C LEU A 62 12.88 -16.92 -29.39
N PHE A 63 12.51 -17.57 -30.47
CA PHE A 63 13.46 -18.32 -31.34
C PHE A 63 12.96 -18.35 -32.78
N ARG A 64 13.83 -18.75 -33.67
CA ARG A 64 13.55 -18.92 -35.11
C ARG A 64 13.69 -20.39 -35.47
N ALA A 65 12.75 -20.90 -36.28
CA ALA A 65 12.81 -22.28 -36.73
C ALA A 65 11.99 -22.50 -38.00
N ARG A 66 12.30 -23.59 -38.74
CA ARG A 66 11.57 -24.00 -39.94
C ARG A 66 10.55 -25.08 -39.60
N VAL A 67 9.41 -25.03 -40.27
CA VAL A 67 8.34 -26.02 -40.13
C VAL A 67 8.78 -27.34 -40.76
N CYS A 68 8.79 -28.42 -39.98
CA CYS A 68 9.06 -29.77 -40.47
C CYS A 68 7.77 -30.54 -40.72
N GLN A 69 6.79 -30.43 -39.86
CA GLN A 69 5.57 -31.21 -39.94
C GLN A 69 4.42 -30.47 -39.25
N VAL A 70 3.23 -30.52 -39.87
CA VAL A 70 1.97 -30.06 -39.26
C VAL A 70 1.04 -31.26 -39.08
N ARG A 71 0.59 -31.51 -37.86
CA ARG A 71 -0.29 -32.64 -37.52
C ARG A 71 -1.47 -32.21 -36.63
N ASN A 72 -2.66 -32.60 -37.03
CA ASN A 72 -3.83 -32.47 -36.17
C ASN A 72 -3.93 -33.67 -35.22
N ALA A 73 -4.21 -33.42 -33.96
CA ALA A 73 -4.32 -34.42 -32.90
C ALA A 73 -5.54 -34.17 -32.01
N TYR A 74 -5.97 -35.21 -31.31
CA TYR A 74 -7.07 -35.15 -30.37
C TYR A 74 -6.58 -35.51 -28.98
N GLY A 75 -6.94 -34.72 -27.98
CA GLY A 75 -6.59 -34.99 -26.60
C GLY A 75 -7.59 -35.95 -25.92
N ALA A 76 -7.22 -36.49 -24.77
CA ALA A 76 -8.01 -37.47 -24.00
C ALA A 76 -9.42 -36.97 -23.57
N ARG A 77 -9.73 -35.68 -23.72
CA ARG A 77 -11.04 -35.04 -23.44
C ARG A 77 -11.65 -34.40 -24.68
N THR A 78 -11.52 -35.01 -25.85
CA THR A 78 -12.13 -34.61 -27.15
C THR A 78 -11.80 -33.19 -27.64
N ARG A 79 -10.82 -32.50 -27.09
CA ARG A 79 -10.35 -31.20 -27.58
C ARG A 79 -9.31 -31.39 -28.69
N ALA A 80 -9.66 -30.98 -29.91
CA ALA A 80 -8.74 -30.98 -31.03
C ALA A 80 -7.65 -29.91 -30.84
N TYR A 81 -6.40 -30.26 -31.18
CA TYR A 81 -5.27 -29.34 -31.23
C TYR A 81 -4.37 -29.63 -32.42
N THR A 82 -3.60 -28.65 -32.86
CA THR A 82 -2.62 -28.83 -33.95
C THR A 82 -1.23 -28.78 -33.32
N VAL A 83 -0.39 -29.74 -33.70
CA VAL A 83 1.04 -29.81 -33.36
C VAL A 83 1.83 -29.46 -34.60
N VAL A 84 2.68 -28.45 -34.49
CA VAL A 84 3.65 -28.09 -35.52
C VAL A 84 5.04 -28.43 -34.99
N THR A 85 5.69 -29.37 -35.65
CA THR A 85 7.09 -29.68 -35.36
C THR A 85 7.97 -28.74 -36.15
N VAL A 86 8.87 -28.07 -35.47
CA VAL A 86 9.82 -27.13 -36.05
C VAL A 86 11.25 -27.53 -35.72
N ARG A 87 12.19 -27.11 -36.55
CA ARG A 87 13.62 -27.32 -36.32
C ARG A 87 14.41 -26.06 -36.60
N ASP A 88 15.52 -25.91 -35.93
CA ASP A 88 16.64 -25.07 -36.33
C ASP A 88 17.87 -25.96 -36.61
N GLU A 89 19.06 -25.35 -36.73
CA GLU A 89 20.33 -26.08 -36.93
C GLU A 89 20.75 -26.90 -35.70
N THR A 90 20.13 -26.67 -34.52
CA THR A 90 20.57 -27.27 -33.27
C THR A 90 19.65 -28.36 -32.71
N ALA A 91 18.32 -28.23 -32.87
CA ALA A 91 17.37 -29.19 -32.32
C ALA A 91 15.95 -29.09 -32.94
N TYR A 92 15.03 -29.90 -32.39
CA TYR A 92 13.60 -29.88 -32.73
C TYR A 92 12.78 -29.39 -31.55
N ALA A 93 11.67 -28.70 -31.86
CA ALA A 93 10.65 -28.31 -30.86
C ALA A 93 9.24 -28.63 -31.39
N SER A 94 8.29 -28.84 -30.46
CA SER A 94 6.89 -29.09 -30.78
C SER A 94 6.04 -27.93 -30.31
N LEU A 95 5.34 -27.25 -31.22
CA LEU A 95 4.45 -26.14 -30.97
C LEU A 95 3.02 -26.65 -30.84
N TYR A 96 2.30 -26.26 -29.77
CA TYR A 96 0.94 -26.70 -29.51
C TYR A 96 -0.05 -25.55 -29.68
N PHE A 97 -1.00 -25.70 -30.60
CA PHE A 97 -2.04 -24.74 -30.93
C PHE A 97 -3.42 -25.25 -30.52
N PHE A 98 -4.15 -24.47 -29.75
CA PHE A 98 -5.49 -24.80 -29.25
C PHE A 98 -6.53 -23.81 -29.77
N GLY A 99 -7.80 -24.19 -29.79
CA GLY A 99 -8.91 -23.32 -30.14
C GLY A 99 -8.83 -22.75 -31.56
N SER A 100 -9.06 -21.46 -31.73
CA SER A 100 -9.03 -20.78 -33.04
C SER A 100 -7.64 -20.71 -33.66
N GLN A 101 -6.58 -20.76 -32.86
CA GLN A 101 -5.20 -20.70 -33.36
C GLN A 101 -4.81 -21.94 -34.20
N ARG A 102 -5.47 -23.08 -33.99
CA ARG A 102 -5.23 -24.30 -34.76
C ARG A 102 -5.47 -24.12 -36.26
N TYR A 103 -6.44 -23.28 -36.64
CA TYR A 103 -6.73 -23.00 -38.07
C TYR A 103 -5.60 -22.21 -38.75
N LYS A 104 -4.97 -21.30 -37.99
CA LYS A 104 -3.78 -20.58 -38.47
C LYS A 104 -2.59 -21.53 -38.63
N ALA A 105 -2.36 -22.37 -37.60
CA ALA A 105 -1.29 -23.37 -37.63
C ALA A 105 -1.47 -24.41 -38.76
N GLY A 106 -2.70 -24.80 -39.09
CA GLY A 106 -3.03 -25.72 -40.17
C GLY A 106 -2.73 -25.19 -41.59
N LYS A 107 -2.50 -23.89 -41.75
CA LYS A 107 -2.15 -23.25 -43.03
C LYS A 107 -0.65 -23.13 -43.26
N LEU A 108 0.18 -23.46 -42.27
CA LEU A 108 1.64 -23.41 -42.38
C LEU A 108 2.15 -24.49 -43.34
N LYS A 109 3.11 -24.09 -44.14
CA LYS A 109 3.75 -24.99 -45.11
C LYS A 109 5.03 -25.60 -44.53
N VAL A 110 5.37 -26.80 -44.97
CA VAL A 110 6.67 -27.41 -44.66
C VAL A 110 7.78 -26.55 -45.26
N ASP A 111 8.89 -26.44 -44.56
CA ASP A 111 10.05 -25.57 -44.81
C ASP A 111 9.79 -24.07 -44.70
N GLU A 112 8.57 -23.64 -44.29
CA GLU A 112 8.30 -22.25 -43.97
C GLU A 112 9.09 -21.82 -42.74
N GLU A 113 9.76 -20.67 -42.83
CA GLU A 113 10.53 -20.12 -41.72
C GLU A 113 9.61 -19.27 -40.80
N LEU A 114 9.64 -19.61 -39.54
CA LEU A 114 8.82 -18.98 -38.53
C LEU A 114 9.67 -18.31 -37.45
N GLN A 115 9.25 -17.15 -37.04
CA GLN A 115 9.68 -16.57 -35.79
C GLN A 115 8.62 -16.87 -34.72
N ILE A 116 9.05 -17.49 -33.64
CA ILE A 116 8.18 -18.16 -32.69
C ILE A 116 8.41 -17.57 -31.30
N THR A 117 7.32 -17.09 -30.67
CA THR A 117 7.31 -16.72 -29.26
C THR A 117 6.37 -17.67 -28.53
N GLY A 118 6.82 -18.29 -27.44
CA GLY A 118 5.95 -19.18 -26.67
C GLY A 118 6.55 -19.60 -25.33
N ARG A 119 5.70 -20.21 -24.49
CA ARG A 119 6.13 -20.77 -23.19
C ARG A 119 6.77 -22.13 -23.40
N VAL A 120 8.03 -22.23 -23.02
CA VAL A 120 8.81 -23.46 -23.15
C VAL A 120 8.63 -24.33 -21.91
N ARG A 121 8.31 -25.61 -22.14
CA ARG A 121 8.16 -26.64 -21.10
C ARG A 121 8.94 -27.89 -21.46
N PRO A 122 9.33 -28.73 -20.50
CA PRO A 122 9.91 -30.04 -20.82
C PRO A 122 8.89 -30.88 -21.60
N GLY A 123 9.32 -31.48 -22.69
CA GLY A 123 8.54 -32.47 -23.45
C GLY A 123 9.14 -33.88 -23.30
N ARG A 124 8.44 -34.91 -23.75
CA ARG A 124 8.93 -36.31 -23.64
C ARG A 124 10.16 -36.58 -24.52
N THR A 125 10.18 -36.05 -25.72
CA THR A 125 11.28 -36.26 -26.71
C THR A 125 11.87 -34.94 -27.22
N THR A 126 11.08 -33.85 -27.23
CA THR A 126 11.45 -32.52 -27.69
C THR A 126 10.92 -31.49 -26.74
N LYS A 127 11.49 -30.28 -26.73
CA LYS A 127 10.94 -29.16 -25.96
C LYS A 127 9.53 -28.84 -26.48
N SER A 128 8.57 -28.71 -25.57
CA SER A 128 7.19 -28.36 -25.92
C SER A 128 6.96 -26.86 -25.70
N VAL A 129 6.31 -26.22 -26.69
CA VAL A 129 6.02 -24.79 -26.66
C VAL A 129 4.51 -24.59 -26.71
N SER A 130 3.97 -23.90 -25.74
CA SER A 130 2.55 -23.53 -25.61
C SER A 130 2.38 -22.02 -25.63
N GLU A 131 1.14 -21.52 -25.72
CA GLU A 131 0.83 -20.09 -25.88
C GLU A 131 1.63 -19.45 -27.03
N VAL A 132 1.64 -20.15 -28.16
CA VAL A 132 2.49 -19.83 -29.30
C VAL A 132 1.92 -18.65 -30.08
N ASP A 133 2.77 -17.65 -30.31
CA ASP A 133 2.57 -16.59 -31.31
C ASP A 133 3.61 -16.78 -32.42
N ILE A 134 3.16 -16.77 -33.68
CA ILE A 134 4.00 -17.01 -34.86
C ILE A 134 3.95 -15.81 -35.78
N GLN A 135 5.12 -15.45 -36.31
CA GLN A 135 5.29 -14.53 -37.43
C GLN A 135 5.86 -15.28 -38.63
N THR A 136 5.19 -15.21 -39.77
CA THR A 136 5.67 -15.69 -41.05
C THR A 136 6.36 -14.54 -41.78
N PHE A 137 7.44 -14.82 -42.49
CA PHE A 137 8.15 -13.85 -43.32
C PHE A 137 7.76 -14.05 -44.77
N ALA A 138 7.45 -12.97 -45.50
CA ALA A 138 7.43 -13.01 -46.96
C ALA A 138 8.87 -13.17 -47.45
N GLU A 139 9.04 -13.89 -48.59
CA GLU A 139 10.35 -14.03 -49.21
C GLU A 139 10.99 -12.65 -49.46
N GLY A 140 12.10 -12.35 -48.78
CA GLY A 140 12.82 -11.08 -48.88
C GLY A 140 12.62 -10.07 -47.72
N GLU A 141 11.69 -10.26 -46.81
CA GLU A 141 11.57 -9.48 -45.60
C GLU A 141 12.44 -10.08 -44.48
N GLY A 142 13.62 -9.50 -44.27
CA GLY A 142 14.44 -9.80 -43.11
C GLY A 142 13.62 -9.51 -41.81
N ALA A 143 13.85 -10.32 -40.75
CA ALA A 143 13.27 -10.06 -39.44
C ALA A 143 13.50 -8.61 -39.08
N ALA A 144 12.47 -7.89 -38.61
CA ALA A 144 12.64 -6.55 -38.11
C ALA A 144 13.64 -6.62 -36.92
N PRO A 145 14.89 -6.14 -37.11
CA PRO A 145 15.88 -6.20 -36.03
C PRO A 145 15.48 -5.21 -34.97
N GLY A 146 15.48 -5.63 -33.70
CA GLY A 146 15.30 -4.71 -32.61
C GLY A 146 14.42 -5.21 -31.45
N ILE A 147 14.31 -4.40 -30.46
CA ILE A 147 13.51 -4.65 -29.24
C ILE A 147 12.06 -4.27 -29.54
N MET A 148 11.14 -5.21 -29.37
CA MET A 148 9.73 -5.04 -29.69
C MET A 148 8.84 -5.08 -28.45
N PRO A 149 7.86 -4.15 -28.33
CA PRO A 149 6.96 -4.12 -27.20
C PRO A 149 5.92 -5.24 -27.24
N VAL A 150 5.50 -5.70 -26.05
CA VAL A 150 4.36 -6.58 -25.86
C VAL A 150 3.28 -5.85 -25.07
N TYR A 151 2.11 -5.61 -25.69
CA TYR A 151 1.00 -4.91 -25.11
C TYR A 151 -0.01 -5.87 -24.44
N ALA A 152 -0.84 -5.35 -23.54
CA ALA A 152 -2.05 -6.03 -23.11
C ALA A 152 -3.04 -6.10 -24.27
N LEU A 153 -3.76 -7.21 -24.41
CA LEU A 153 -4.73 -7.42 -25.47
C LEU A 153 -6.14 -7.63 -24.91
N ALA A 154 -7.15 -7.19 -25.66
CA ALA A 154 -8.55 -7.48 -25.39
C ALA A 154 -9.18 -8.21 -26.60
N GLY A 155 -10.01 -9.20 -26.31
CA GLY A 155 -10.76 -9.94 -27.31
C GLY A 155 -9.90 -10.50 -28.46
N THR A 156 -10.19 -10.06 -29.67
CA THR A 156 -9.51 -10.52 -30.91
C THR A 156 -8.36 -9.62 -31.38
N LEU A 157 -7.96 -8.62 -30.60
CA LEU A 157 -6.82 -7.76 -30.93
C LEU A 157 -5.52 -8.57 -30.95
N THR A 158 -4.60 -8.19 -31.84
CA THR A 158 -3.29 -8.82 -31.97
C THR A 158 -2.17 -7.83 -31.67
N GLN A 159 -0.98 -8.33 -31.31
CA GLN A 159 0.22 -7.51 -31.12
C GLN A 159 0.54 -6.67 -32.37
N ASN A 160 0.36 -7.26 -33.56
CA ASN A 160 0.63 -6.58 -34.82
C ASN A 160 -0.35 -5.44 -35.07
N ASP A 161 -1.63 -5.59 -34.70
CA ASP A 161 -2.61 -4.51 -34.78
C ASP A 161 -2.14 -3.30 -33.95
N LEU A 162 -1.84 -3.53 -32.67
CA LEU A 162 -1.40 -2.46 -31.76
C LEU A 162 -0.10 -1.80 -32.20
N ARG A 163 0.91 -2.60 -32.60
CA ARG A 163 2.18 -2.07 -33.10
C ARG A 163 2.00 -1.23 -34.36
N LYS A 164 1.10 -1.65 -35.28
CA LYS A 164 0.79 -0.89 -36.49
C LYS A 164 0.15 0.46 -36.18
N TRP A 165 -0.84 0.49 -35.30
CA TRP A 165 -1.52 1.72 -34.92
C TRP A 165 -0.61 2.63 -34.09
N MET A 166 0.22 2.07 -33.23
CA MET A 166 1.22 2.81 -32.47
C MET A 166 2.22 3.54 -33.39
N ARG A 167 2.69 2.88 -34.47
CA ARG A 167 3.55 3.53 -35.46
C ARG A 167 2.85 4.71 -36.15
N GLN A 168 1.55 4.57 -36.46
CA GLN A 168 0.76 5.66 -37.05
C GLN A 168 0.60 6.82 -36.05
N ALA A 169 0.29 6.53 -34.79
CA ALA A 169 0.16 7.54 -33.74
C ALA A 169 1.50 8.28 -33.50
N LEU A 170 2.64 7.55 -33.45
CA LEU A 170 3.97 8.16 -33.33
C LEU A 170 4.33 9.02 -34.55
N ALA A 171 3.91 8.66 -35.77
CA ALA A 171 4.13 9.49 -36.96
C ALA A 171 3.35 10.82 -36.88
N LEU A 172 2.15 10.83 -36.27
CA LEU A 172 1.41 12.06 -35.98
C LEU A 172 2.12 12.88 -34.89
N ALA A 173 2.59 12.22 -33.82
CA ALA A 173 3.31 12.86 -32.73
C ALA A 173 4.62 13.52 -33.14
N ALA A 174 5.27 13.02 -34.20
CA ALA A 174 6.50 13.61 -34.73
C ALA A 174 6.34 15.03 -35.27
N GLN A 175 5.13 15.41 -35.65
CA GLN A 175 4.87 16.74 -36.23
C GLN A 175 4.70 17.81 -35.15
N GLU A 176 3.99 17.49 -34.08
CA GLU A 176 3.69 18.43 -33.00
C GLU A 176 3.33 17.66 -31.73
N LEU A 177 4.27 17.50 -30.80
CA LEU A 177 4.01 16.94 -29.48
C LEU A 177 4.47 17.95 -28.42
N PRO A 178 3.57 18.56 -27.64
CA PRO A 178 3.96 19.51 -26.60
C PRO A 178 4.72 18.79 -25.49
N GLU A 179 5.73 19.51 -24.95
CA GLU A 179 6.44 19.06 -23.76
C GLU A 179 5.49 19.10 -22.55
N SER A 180 5.59 18.10 -21.70
CA SER A 180 4.75 17.92 -20.51
C SER A 180 5.44 18.32 -19.22
N LEU A 181 6.73 18.68 -19.28
CA LEU A 181 7.50 19.20 -18.15
C LEU A 181 8.03 20.58 -18.48
N PRO A 182 8.28 21.44 -17.46
CA PRO A 182 9.00 22.68 -17.67
C PRO A 182 10.37 22.43 -18.30
N GLN A 183 10.74 23.24 -19.30
CA GLN A 183 11.99 23.09 -20.04
C GLN A 183 13.22 23.10 -19.11
N ALA A 184 13.20 23.94 -18.09
CA ALA A 184 14.27 24.02 -17.08
C ALA A 184 14.48 22.69 -16.31
N ILE A 185 13.41 21.93 -16.08
CA ILE A 185 13.48 20.62 -15.43
C ILE A 185 14.06 19.57 -16.39
N VAL A 186 13.62 19.58 -17.66
CA VAL A 186 14.13 18.67 -18.69
C VAL A 186 15.65 18.83 -18.84
N GLU A 187 16.13 20.06 -18.90
CA GLU A 187 17.56 20.38 -19.02
C GLU A 187 18.35 20.04 -17.76
N LYS A 188 17.86 20.44 -16.58
CA LYS A 188 18.51 20.19 -15.28
C LYS A 188 18.69 18.71 -15.00
N CYS A 189 17.69 17.89 -15.33
CA CYS A 189 17.68 16.43 -15.09
C CYS A 189 18.16 15.63 -16.30
N GLN A 190 18.60 16.28 -17.37
CA GLN A 190 19.10 15.67 -18.61
C GLN A 190 18.13 14.61 -19.18
N LEU A 191 16.83 14.90 -19.11
CA LEU A 191 15.78 14.00 -19.58
C LEU A 191 15.70 14.05 -21.13
N PRO A 192 15.41 12.92 -21.80
CA PRO A 192 15.18 12.94 -23.24
C PRO A 192 13.90 13.73 -23.55
N ALA A 193 13.85 14.35 -24.75
CA ALA A 193 12.65 15.02 -25.23
C ALA A 193 11.45 14.06 -25.26
N ARG A 194 10.24 14.57 -25.03
CA ARG A 194 9.04 13.73 -24.88
C ARG A 194 8.80 12.83 -26.08
N TYR A 195 8.95 13.32 -27.30
CA TYR A 195 8.79 12.51 -28.50
C TYR A 195 9.85 11.39 -28.61
N GLU A 196 11.11 11.69 -28.32
CA GLU A 196 12.19 10.71 -28.31
C GLU A 196 11.91 9.60 -27.28
N ALA A 197 11.46 9.98 -26.10
CA ALA A 197 11.08 9.01 -25.06
C ALA A 197 9.88 8.16 -25.48
N LEU A 198 8.83 8.74 -26.10
CA LEU A 198 7.69 7.98 -26.63
C LEU A 198 8.11 7.00 -27.74
N LYS A 199 8.98 7.43 -28.63
CA LYS A 199 9.52 6.53 -29.67
C LYS A 199 10.24 5.34 -29.03
N ASN A 200 11.13 5.61 -28.04
CA ASN A 200 11.95 4.59 -27.43
C ASN A 200 11.22 3.71 -26.39
N ILE A 201 10.11 4.15 -25.81
CA ILE A 201 9.30 3.28 -24.95
C ILE A 201 8.45 2.29 -25.75
N HIS A 202 8.05 2.66 -26.98
CA HIS A 202 7.27 1.79 -27.87
C HIS A 202 8.14 0.99 -28.82
N PHE A 203 9.21 1.58 -29.38
CA PHE A 203 10.12 0.94 -30.31
C PHE A 203 11.55 1.33 -29.99
N PRO A 204 12.13 0.74 -28.92
CA PRO A 204 13.45 1.13 -28.46
C PRO A 204 14.56 0.75 -29.44
N GLU A 205 15.47 1.68 -29.65
CA GLU A 205 16.69 1.48 -30.46
C GLU A 205 17.71 0.61 -29.72
N SER A 206 17.73 0.68 -28.37
CA SER A 206 18.56 -0.12 -27.49
C SER A 206 17.93 -0.28 -26.12
N TRP A 207 18.43 -1.23 -25.33
CA TRP A 207 18.02 -1.37 -23.91
C TRP A 207 18.33 -0.14 -23.07
N GLU A 208 19.38 0.57 -23.41
CA GLU A 208 19.74 1.82 -22.74
C GLU A 208 18.75 2.95 -23.09
N ALA A 209 18.40 3.12 -24.36
CA ALA A 209 17.39 4.06 -24.81
C ALA A 209 16.03 3.78 -24.15
N LEU A 210 15.66 2.49 -24.01
CA LEU A 210 14.46 2.08 -23.28
C LEU A 210 14.52 2.48 -21.81
N ARG A 211 15.64 2.27 -21.13
CA ARG A 211 15.79 2.67 -19.71
C ARG A 211 15.65 4.17 -19.54
N ARG A 212 16.30 4.98 -20.40
CA ARG A 212 16.18 6.44 -20.39
C ARG A 212 14.74 6.89 -20.65
N ALA A 213 14.05 6.29 -21.60
CA ALA A 213 12.66 6.58 -21.89
C ALA A 213 11.73 6.25 -20.72
N LYS A 214 11.89 5.08 -20.09
CA LYS A 214 11.15 4.71 -18.88
C LYS A 214 11.39 5.70 -17.75
N HIS A 215 12.64 6.01 -17.45
CA HIS A 215 12.99 6.98 -16.43
C HIS A 215 12.32 8.33 -16.68
N ARG A 216 12.30 8.80 -17.92
CA ARG A 216 11.63 10.06 -18.29
C ARG A 216 10.14 10.06 -17.93
N PHE A 217 9.40 8.99 -18.24
CA PHE A 217 7.95 8.93 -17.96
C PHE A 217 7.65 8.67 -16.49
N VAL A 218 8.45 7.84 -15.82
CA VAL A 218 8.38 7.68 -14.36
C VAL A 218 8.61 9.02 -13.65
N PHE A 219 9.65 9.74 -14.04
CA PHE A 219 9.95 11.07 -13.52
C PHE A 219 8.80 12.06 -13.77
N GLU A 220 8.29 12.11 -15.00
CA GLU A 220 7.17 12.99 -15.38
C GLU A 220 5.94 12.75 -14.52
N GLU A 221 5.52 11.47 -14.43
CA GLU A 221 4.31 11.08 -13.70
C GLU A 221 4.43 11.41 -12.21
N LEU A 222 5.58 11.10 -11.60
CA LEU A 222 5.85 11.39 -10.19
C LEU A 222 6.02 12.89 -9.92
N PHE A 223 6.68 13.63 -10.83
CA PHE A 223 6.86 15.08 -10.68
C PHE A 223 5.52 15.82 -10.73
N LEU A 224 4.68 15.51 -11.72
CA LEU A 224 3.35 16.11 -11.82
C LEU A 224 2.44 15.70 -10.65
N LEU A 225 2.56 14.48 -10.15
CA LEU A 225 1.86 14.05 -8.94
C LEU A 225 2.30 14.88 -7.73
N GLN A 226 3.61 15.04 -7.50
CA GLN A 226 4.13 15.83 -6.38
C GLN A 226 3.74 17.31 -6.49
N CYS A 227 3.81 17.87 -7.68
CA CYS A 227 3.36 19.24 -7.92
C CYS A 227 1.87 19.43 -7.63
N GLY A 228 1.05 18.46 -8.04
CA GLY A 228 -0.39 18.46 -7.76
C GLY A 228 -0.69 18.39 -6.26
N LEU A 229 0.00 17.52 -5.52
CA LEU A 229 -0.13 17.40 -4.06
C LEU A 229 0.25 18.71 -3.35
N LEU A 230 1.37 19.33 -3.73
CA LEU A 230 1.82 20.60 -3.17
C LEU A 230 0.87 21.76 -3.53
N TYR A 231 0.33 21.77 -4.76
CA TYR A 231 -0.67 22.74 -5.17
C TYR A 231 -1.93 22.65 -4.34
N TYR A 232 -2.44 21.43 -4.13
CA TYR A 232 -3.63 21.18 -3.29
C TYR A 232 -3.39 21.62 -1.86
N ARG A 233 -2.21 21.31 -1.30
CA ARG A 233 -1.80 21.74 0.04
C ARG A 233 -1.87 23.25 0.17
N GLN A 234 -1.25 24.00 -0.74
CA GLN A 234 -1.26 25.46 -0.70
C GLN A 234 -2.68 26.05 -0.79
N GLN A 235 -3.51 25.53 -1.70
CA GLN A 235 -4.91 25.97 -1.84
C GLN A 235 -5.72 25.81 -0.56
N ASN A 236 -5.41 24.82 0.26
CA ASN A 236 -6.10 24.56 1.52
C ASN A 236 -5.51 25.37 2.69
N GLU A 237 -4.19 25.57 2.71
CA GLU A 237 -3.49 26.41 3.69
C GLU A 237 -3.89 27.88 3.57
N ASP A 238 -4.10 28.38 2.34
CA ASP A 238 -4.48 29.78 2.09
C ASP A 238 -5.95 30.12 2.45
N LYS A 239 -6.78 29.10 2.69
CA LYS A 239 -8.23 29.32 2.92
C LYS A 239 -8.62 29.65 4.35
N ARG A 240 -7.86 29.25 5.36
CA ARG A 240 -8.15 29.48 6.77
C ARG A 240 -6.87 29.76 7.55
N ALA A 241 -6.90 30.81 8.38
CA ALA A 241 -5.84 31.04 9.35
C ALA A 241 -5.82 29.92 10.41
N GLY A 242 -4.65 29.45 10.80
CA GLY A 242 -4.43 28.55 11.91
C GLY A 242 -4.53 29.26 13.26
N VAL A 243 -4.57 28.49 14.33
CA VAL A 243 -4.47 28.97 15.71
C VAL A 243 -3.01 28.91 16.13
N ALA A 244 -2.38 30.07 16.42
CA ALA A 244 -0.99 30.09 16.86
C ALA A 244 -0.88 29.88 18.38
N HIS A 245 -0.42 28.71 18.80
CA HIS A 245 -0.25 28.34 20.21
C HIS A 245 1.07 28.88 20.78
N ARG A 246 1.18 30.18 20.94
CA ARG A 246 2.43 30.87 21.33
C ARG A 246 2.57 31.13 22.83
N ALA A 247 1.49 31.00 23.60
CA ALA A 247 1.57 31.22 25.04
C ALA A 247 2.57 30.24 25.67
N GLN A 248 3.41 30.79 26.55
CA GLN A 248 4.35 30.04 27.38
C GLN A 248 3.78 29.92 28.77
N GLY A 249 2.84 28.99 28.95
CA GLY A 249 2.35 28.60 30.26
C GLY A 249 3.24 27.55 30.93
N THR A 250 2.79 27.02 32.04
CA THR A 250 3.52 25.96 32.77
C THR A 250 2.94 24.57 32.53
N LEU A 251 1.76 24.47 31.91
CA LEU A 251 1.01 23.21 31.81
C LEU A 251 1.79 22.11 31.10
N VAL A 252 2.42 22.43 29.95
CA VAL A 252 3.25 21.47 29.20
C VAL A 252 4.45 21.03 30.04
N ASP A 253 5.14 21.97 30.71
CA ASP A 253 6.29 21.66 31.56
C ASP A 253 5.87 20.84 32.79
N ASP A 254 4.71 21.13 33.38
CA ASP A 254 4.18 20.40 34.52
C ASP A 254 3.77 18.96 34.11
N VAL A 255 3.19 18.78 32.93
CA VAL A 255 2.96 17.43 32.36
C VAL A 255 4.29 16.68 32.24
N ILE A 256 5.34 17.28 31.64
CA ILE A 256 6.64 16.63 31.44
C ILE A 256 7.28 16.26 32.79
N LYS A 257 7.21 17.13 33.82
CA LYS A 257 7.73 16.86 35.14
C LYS A 257 7.00 15.73 35.86
N ASN A 258 5.70 15.60 35.64
CA ASN A 258 4.86 14.60 36.30
C ASN A 258 4.86 13.23 35.57
N LEU A 259 5.52 13.12 34.40
CA LEU A 259 5.69 11.82 33.74
C LEU A 259 6.51 10.86 34.62
N PRO A 260 6.13 9.58 34.74
CA PRO A 260 6.88 8.58 35.53
C PRO A 260 8.20 8.17 34.87
N PHE A 261 8.58 8.79 33.75
CA PHE A 261 9.79 8.55 32.96
C PHE A 261 10.24 9.82 32.25
N ALA A 262 11.52 9.92 31.92
CA ALA A 262 12.03 10.97 31.07
C ALA A 262 11.69 10.73 29.58
N LEU A 263 11.41 11.79 28.84
CA LEU A 263 11.26 11.69 27.38
C LEU A 263 12.56 11.24 26.75
N THR A 264 12.46 10.32 25.79
CA THR A 264 13.62 9.91 24.95
C THR A 264 14.03 11.05 24.00
N GLU A 265 15.25 11.02 23.50
CA GLU A 265 15.73 12.01 22.51
C GLU A 265 14.79 12.11 21.28
N ALA A 266 14.33 10.95 20.77
CA ALA A 266 13.38 10.92 19.66
C ALA A 266 12.04 11.58 20.01
N GLN A 267 11.52 11.38 21.24
CA GLN A 267 10.30 12.02 21.70
C GLN A 267 10.50 13.53 21.86
N GLN A 268 11.63 13.96 22.41
CA GLN A 268 11.97 15.38 22.55
C GLN A 268 12.07 16.07 21.20
N GLN A 269 12.79 15.45 20.25
CA GLN A 269 12.89 15.99 18.90
C GLN A 269 11.53 16.15 18.23
N VAL A 270 10.71 15.10 18.25
CA VAL A 270 9.36 15.12 17.67
C VAL A 270 8.48 16.14 18.35
N TRP A 271 8.57 16.27 19.67
CA TRP A 271 7.83 17.29 20.40
C TRP A 271 8.26 18.72 19.98
N CYS A 272 9.55 18.97 19.82
CA CYS A 272 10.04 20.26 19.33
C CYS A 272 9.50 20.59 17.94
N GLU A 273 9.47 19.61 17.01
CA GLU A 273 8.90 19.79 15.67
C GLU A 273 7.41 20.17 15.73
N ILE A 274 6.62 19.45 16.54
CA ILE A 274 5.19 19.69 16.71
C ILE A 274 4.93 21.03 17.39
N ALA A 275 5.66 21.33 18.46
CA ALA A 275 5.49 22.59 19.20
C ALA A 275 5.85 23.80 18.33
N GLN A 276 6.85 23.68 17.44
CA GLN A 276 7.21 24.71 16.49
C GLN A 276 6.11 24.96 15.46
N ASP A 277 5.53 23.89 14.91
CA ASP A 277 4.43 24.01 13.96
C ASP A 277 3.19 24.64 14.61
N MET A 278 2.81 24.19 15.81
CA MET A 278 1.68 24.74 16.56
C MET A 278 1.84 26.21 16.92
N ALA A 279 3.07 26.71 17.05
CA ALA A 279 3.36 28.13 17.29
C ALA A 279 3.28 29.00 16.03
N GLY A 280 3.16 28.39 14.85
CA GLY A 280 3.06 29.04 13.55
C GLY A 280 1.68 29.67 13.30
N ASP A 281 1.59 30.53 12.28
CA ASP A 281 0.32 31.16 11.86
C ASP A 281 -0.49 30.26 10.91
N LYS A 282 0.10 29.17 10.43
CA LYS A 282 -0.56 28.17 9.57
C LYS A 282 -0.94 26.94 10.37
N PRO A 283 -2.07 26.30 10.06
CA PRO A 283 -2.46 25.10 10.76
C PRO A 283 -1.45 23.96 10.52
N MET A 284 -1.05 23.29 11.59
CA MET A 284 -0.21 22.10 11.49
C MET A 284 -0.98 20.95 10.84
N HIS A 285 -0.40 20.33 9.83
CA HIS A 285 -0.85 19.06 9.25
C HIS A 285 0.28 18.05 9.32
N ARG A 286 0.32 17.20 10.37
CA ARG A 286 1.48 16.34 10.63
C ARG A 286 1.08 14.89 10.91
N ILE A 287 1.87 13.96 10.37
CA ILE A 287 1.79 12.54 10.70
C ILE A 287 2.95 12.15 11.63
N LEU A 288 2.60 11.56 12.77
CA LEU A 288 3.54 10.99 13.72
C LEU A 288 3.63 9.48 13.51
N GLN A 289 4.74 9.05 12.95
CA GLN A 289 5.06 7.63 12.76
C GLN A 289 5.94 7.13 13.89
N GLY A 290 5.62 5.98 14.41
CA GLY A 290 6.46 5.31 15.40
C GLY A 290 6.01 3.87 15.59
N ASP A 291 6.94 3.01 15.92
CA ASP A 291 6.66 1.60 16.18
C ASP A 291 5.64 1.41 17.31
N VAL A 292 5.08 0.21 17.41
CA VAL A 292 4.16 -0.14 18.50
C VAL A 292 4.87 0.03 19.84
N GLY A 293 4.28 0.89 20.69
CA GLY A 293 4.84 1.19 22.03
C GLY A 293 6.04 2.13 22.03
N SER A 294 6.30 2.91 20.97
CA SER A 294 7.30 3.98 20.96
C SER A 294 6.92 5.19 21.85
N GLY A 295 5.70 5.25 22.36
CA GLY A 295 5.22 6.34 23.23
C GLY A 295 4.55 7.49 22.48
N LYS A 296 3.93 7.25 21.32
CA LYS A 296 3.15 8.26 20.56
C LYS A 296 2.09 8.96 21.41
N THR A 297 1.45 8.23 22.33
CA THR A 297 0.41 8.76 23.22
C THR A 297 0.92 9.93 24.08
N VAL A 298 2.18 9.89 24.55
CA VAL A 298 2.74 11.01 25.32
C VAL A 298 2.81 12.28 24.49
N ILE A 299 3.19 12.17 23.22
CA ILE A 299 3.22 13.32 22.31
C ILE A 299 1.79 13.90 22.12
N SER A 300 0.77 13.03 22.03
CA SER A 300 -0.62 13.50 21.96
C SER A 300 -1.06 14.22 23.25
N VAL A 301 -0.63 13.75 24.42
CA VAL A 301 -0.88 14.44 25.71
C VAL A 301 -0.25 15.85 25.70
N LEU A 302 1.01 15.97 25.25
CA LEU A 302 1.70 17.27 25.20
C LEU A 302 1.05 18.23 24.20
N ALA A 303 0.60 17.75 23.04
CA ALA A 303 -0.08 18.58 22.05
C ALA A 303 -1.44 19.08 22.56
N LEU A 304 -2.21 18.23 23.27
CA LEU A 304 -3.47 18.62 23.90
C LEU A 304 -3.23 19.59 25.05
N ALA A 305 -2.20 19.35 25.88
CA ALA A 305 -1.83 20.28 26.95
C ALA A 305 -1.46 21.66 26.39
N LYS A 306 -0.74 21.72 25.24
CA LYS A 306 -0.39 22.97 24.57
C LYS A 306 -1.61 23.73 24.06
N ALA A 307 -2.62 23.04 23.53
CA ALA A 307 -3.89 23.67 23.16
C ALA A 307 -4.59 24.28 24.37
N VAL A 308 -4.72 23.50 25.46
CA VAL A 308 -5.40 23.95 26.69
C VAL A 308 -4.65 25.09 27.36
N GLU A 309 -3.30 25.06 27.37
CA GLU A 309 -2.46 26.16 27.90
C GLU A 309 -2.74 27.48 27.18
N ASN A 310 -3.12 27.42 25.90
CA ASN A 310 -3.47 28.60 25.10
C ASN A 310 -4.98 28.96 25.17
N GLY A 311 -5.78 28.28 26.02
CA GLY A 311 -7.20 28.56 26.21
C GLY A 311 -8.13 27.93 25.19
N HIS A 312 -7.66 26.97 24.42
CA HIS A 312 -8.42 26.29 23.37
C HIS A 312 -8.78 24.85 23.73
N GLN A 313 -9.70 24.26 22.97
CA GLN A 313 -10.11 22.86 23.12
C GLN A 313 -9.32 21.95 22.21
N GLY A 314 -9.13 20.68 22.65
CA GLY A 314 -8.55 19.63 21.87
C GLY A 314 -9.42 18.39 21.77
N CYS A 315 -9.27 17.60 20.70
CA CYS A 315 -9.91 16.30 20.62
C CYS A 315 -8.94 15.19 20.19
N LEU A 316 -9.19 13.96 20.68
CA LEU A 316 -8.48 12.76 20.29
C LEU A 316 -9.48 11.71 19.81
N MET A 317 -9.34 11.30 18.57
CA MET A 317 -10.18 10.29 17.93
C MET A 317 -9.46 8.95 17.83
N ALA A 318 -10.11 7.88 18.31
CA ALA A 318 -9.64 6.51 18.24
C ALA A 318 -10.62 5.63 17.44
N PRO A 319 -10.13 4.56 16.78
CA PRO A 319 -10.97 3.74 15.90
C PRO A 319 -12.00 2.86 16.62
N THR A 320 -11.81 2.57 17.90
CA THR A 320 -12.70 1.71 18.71
C THR A 320 -12.98 2.33 20.08
N GLU A 321 -14.10 1.93 20.72
CA GLU A 321 -14.47 2.40 22.04
C GLU A 321 -13.44 1.99 23.11
N ILE A 322 -12.85 0.81 22.99
CA ILE A 322 -11.81 0.32 23.92
C ILE A 322 -10.56 1.19 23.85
N LEU A 323 -10.09 1.53 22.64
CA LEU A 323 -8.95 2.44 22.49
C LEU A 323 -9.27 3.85 22.97
N ALA A 324 -10.47 4.35 22.68
CA ALA A 324 -10.91 5.63 23.18
C ALA A 324 -10.92 5.66 24.73
N ALA A 325 -11.41 4.59 25.36
CA ALA A 325 -11.37 4.44 26.83
C ALA A 325 -9.94 4.37 27.38
N GLN A 326 -9.01 3.67 26.70
CA GLN A 326 -7.61 3.62 27.11
C GLN A 326 -6.91 5.00 26.98
N HIS A 327 -7.14 5.70 25.87
CA HIS A 327 -6.62 7.06 25.72
C HIS A 327 -7.23 8.00 26.76
N TYR A 328 -8.52 7.88 27.01
CA TYR A 328 -9.20 8.67 28.05
C TYR A 328 -8.60 8.44 29.43
N ALA A 329 -8.40 7.18 29.84
CA ALA A 329 -7.75 6.85 31.10
C ALA A 329 -6.33 7.44 31.19
N THR A 330 -5.54 7.32 30.11
CA THR A 330 -4.19 7.90 30.06
C THR A 330 -4.22 9.42 30.17
N LEU A 331 -5.16 10.09 29.50
CA LEU A 331 -5.28 11.54 29.58
C LEU A 331 -5.76 12.00 30.97
N LEU A 332 -6.64 11.25 31.63
CA LEU A 332 -7.02 11.51 33.01
C LEU A 332 -5.82 11.45 33.95
N ASP A 333 -4.99 10.38 33.84
CA ASP A 333 -3.82 10.19 34.69
C ASP A 333 -2.84 11.38 34.62
N TYR A 334 -2.65 11.97 33.43
CA TYR A 334 -1.66 13.03 33.23
C TYR A 334 -2.22 14.46 33.28
N LEU A 335 -3.47 14.68 32.90
CA LEU A 335 -4.03 16.01 32.71
C LEU A 335 -5.00 16.43 33.84
N GLU A 336 -5.81 15.51 34.38
CA GLU A 336 -6.77 15.84 35.45
C GLU A 336 -6.10 16.38 36.73
N PRO A 337 -4.95 15.83 37.21
CA PRO A 337 -4.21 16.38 38.35
C PRO A 337 -3.77 17.84 38.16
N LEU A 338 -3.68 18.28 36.91
CA LEU A 338 -3.29 19.65 36.53
C LEU A 338 -4.50 20.55 36.22
N GLY A 339 -5.72 20.08 36.53
CA GLY A 339 -6.94 20.85 36.40
C GLY A 339 -7.59 20.86 35.02
N VAL A 340 -7.11 20.02 34.06
CA VAL A 340 -7.68 19.89 32.70
C VAL A 340 -8.92 18.98 32.74
N ARG A 341 -10.02 19.44 32.19
CA ARG A 341 -11.29 18.71 32.14
C ARG A 341 -11.39 17.84 30.90
N VAL A 342 -11.27 16.53 31.09
CA VAL A 342 -11.29 15.54 30.04
C VAL A 342 -12.62 14.79 30.03
N ALA A 343 -13.18 14.51 28.84
CA ALA A 343 -14.41 13.72 28.70
C ALA A 343 -14.27 12.63 27.61
N LEU A 344 -15.07 11.56 27.78
CA LEU A 344 -15.12 10.45 26.81
C LEU A 344 -16.48 10.44 26.08
N LEU A 345 -16.48 10.51 24.76
CA LEU A 345 -17.66 10.45 23.90
C LEU A 345 -17.66 9.16 23.07
N THR A 346 -18.57 8.23 23.38
CA THR A 346 -18.74 6.97 22.65
C THR A 346 -20.16 6.79 22.12
N GLY A 347 -20.34 5.86 21.17
CA GLY A 347 -21.64 5.57 20.58
C GLY A 347 -22.64 4.93 21.56
N GLY A 348 -22.14 4.18 22.57
CA GLY A 348 -22.96 3.48 23.56
C GLY A 348 -23.43 4.33 24.74
N MET A 349 -23.17 5.64 24.76
CA MET A 349 -23.56 6.52 25.88
C MET A 349 -25.08 6.66 26.03
N ARG A 350 -25.55 6.75 27.28
CA ARG A 350 -26.96 7.10 27.60
C ARG A 350 -27.29 8.50 27.06
N VAL A 351 -28.45 8.64 26.44
CA VAL A 351 -28.89 9.87 25.76
C VAL A 351 -28.78 11.13 26.67
N LYS A 352 -29.14 11.04 27.96
CA LYS A 352 -29.02 12.14 28.88
C LYS A 352 -27.59 12.58 29.14
N ALA A 353 -26.69 11.62 29.40
CA ALA A 353 -25.27 11.88 29.64
C ALA A 353 -24.60 12.45 28.38
N ARG A 354 -24.93 11.91 27.19
CA ARG A 354 -24.45 12.43 25.91
C ARG A 354 -24.86 13.90 25.72
N ARG A 355 -26.14 14.21 25.94
CA ARG A 355 -26.65 15.59 25.79
C ARG A 355 -25.98 16.58 26.74
N GLU A 356 -25.73 16.19 27.97
CA GLU A 356 -25.02 17.00 28.97
C GLU A 356 -23.57 17.24 28.57
N LEU A 357 -22.86 16.17 28.09
CA LEU A 357 -21.50 16.28 27.59
C LEU A 357 -21.42 17.24 26.41
N LEU A 358 -22.32 17.10 25.43
CA LEU A 358 -22.32 17.95 24.23
C LEU A 358 -22.59 19.43 24.58
N LEU A 359 -23.48 19.69 25.53
CA LEU A 359 -23.72 21.04 26.01
C LEU A 359 -22.48 21.63 26.69
N ASN A 360 -21.81 20.86 27.56
CA ASN A 360 -20.59 21.30 28.25
C ASN A 360 -19.45 21.55 27.25
N LEU A 361 -19.37 20.76 26.16
CA LEU A 361 -18.39 20.94 25.10
C LEU A 361 -18.64 22.24 24.31
N GLU A 362 -19.89 22.51 23.94
CA GLU A 362 -20.31 23.72 23.22
C GLU A 362 -20.13 24.99 24.05
N LEU A 363 -20.29 24.91 25.39
CA LEU A 363 -20.08 26.00 26.32
C LEU A 363 -18.62 26.22 26.76
N GLY A 364 -17.66 25.41 26.25
CA GLY A 364 -16.24 25.49 26.64
C GLY A 364 -15.95 25.03 28.06
N LEU A 365 -16.87 24.29 28.69
CA LEU A 365 -16.69 23.72 30.02
C LEU A 365 -15.89 22.43 30.04
N LEU A 366 -15.51 21.91 28.89
CA LEU A 366 -14.61 20.76 28.67
C LEU A 366 -13.42 21.23 27.84
N ASP A 367 -12.23 20.83 28.23
CA ASP A 367 -10.98 21.23 27.56
C ASP A 367 -10.56 20.20 26.52
N VAL A 368 -10.71 18.90 26.83
CA VAL A 368 -10.33 17.81 25.98
C VAL A 368 -11.43 16.76 25.86
N VAL A 369 -11.72 16.31 24.63
CA VAL A 369 -12.67 15.21 24.40
C VAL A 369 -11.99 14.08 23.66
N VAL A 370 -12.08 12.88 24.22
CA VAL A 370 -11.68 11.63 23.58
C VAL A 370 -12.93 10.95 23.04
N GLY A 371 -12.85 10.34 21.84
CA GLY A 371 -13.99 9.60 21.34
C GLY A 371 -13.67 8.76 20.10
N THR A 372 -14.71 8.13 19.57
CA THR A 372 -14.65 7.40 18.30
C THR A 372 -15.19 8.27 17.16
N HIS A 373 -15.61 7.64 16.06
CA HIS A 373 -16.34 8.33 14.98
C HIS A 373 -17.59 9.13 15.47
N ALA A 374 -18.01 8.92 16.71
CA ALA A 374 -19.06 9.73 17.34
C ALA A 374 -18.69 11.23 17.37
N LEU A 375 -17.39 11.59 17.40
CA LEU A 375 -16.91 12.97 17.31
C LEU A 375 -17.21 13.65 15.97
N LEU A 376 -17.44 12.86 14.91
CA LEU A 376 -17.71 13.37 13.57
C LEU A 376 -19.18 13.73 13.35
N GLN A 377 -20.08 13.29 14.21
CA GLN A 377 -21.52 13.51 14.07
C GLN A 377 -21.85 15.01 14.08
N GLU A 378 -22.86 15.42 13.33
CA GLU A 378 -23.23 16.83 13.14
C GLU A 378 -23.65 17.56 14.44
N ASP A 379 -24.18 16.81 15.41
CA ASP A 379 -24.59 17.33 16.71
C ASP A 379 -23.42 17.67 17.64
N VAL A 380 -22.20 17.26 17.33
CA VAL A 380 -20.99 17.57 18.12
C VAL A 380 -20.46 18.94 17.70
N ARG A 381 -20.51 19.90 18.59
CA ARG A 381 -19.99 21.26 18.39
C ARG A 381 -18.99 21.60 19.47
N PHE A 382 -17.88 22.20 19.08
CA PHE A 382 -16.86 22.73 19.99
C PHE A 382 -17.04 24.24 20.14
N ALA A 383 -16.73 24.78 21.31
CA ALA A 383 -16.63 26.21 21.50
C ALA A 383 -15.47 26.81 20.73
N ASP A 384 -14.28 26.16 20.82
CA ASP A 384 -13.05 26.63 20.17
C ASP A 384 -12.04 25.49 20.02
N LEU A 385 -12.26 24.62 19.01
CA LEU A 385 -11.37 23.50 18.71
C LEU A 385 -10.12 23.97 17.97
N SER A 386 -8.94 23.78 18.56
CA SER A 386 -7.66 24.14 17.93
C SER A 386 -6.73 22.96 17.61
N VAL A 387 -6.92 21.82 18.26
CA VAL A 387 -6.10 20.61 18.00
C VAL A 387 -6.98 19.39 17.82
N ALA A 388 -6.81 18.69 16.71
CA ALA A 388 -7.49 17.44 16.40
C ALA A 388 -6.45 16.32 16.20
N ILE A 389 -6.47 15.30 17.07
CA ILE A 389 -5.57 14.15 17.01
C ILE A 389 -6.35 12.93 16.58
N THR A 390 -5.76 12.15 15.65
CA THR A 390 -6.36 10.89 15.16
C THR A 390 -5.36 9.75 15.35
N ASP A 391 -5.76 8.68 16.04
CA ASP A 391 -4.94 7.48 16.19
C ASP A 391 -5.33 6.41 15.18
N GLU A 392 -4.33 5.66 14.66
CA GLU A 392 -4.48 4.56 13.68
C GLU A 392 -5.21 4.96 12.39
N GLN A 393 -4.68 5.95 11.69
CA GLN A 393 -5.27 6.57 10.49
C GLN A 393 -5.70 5.60 9.38
N HIS A 394 -5.03 4.44 9.21
CA HIS A 394 -5.37 3.49 8.14
C HIS A 394 -6.83 3.00 8.17
N ARG A 395 -7.57 3.29 9.23
CA ARG A 395 -9.00 3.01 9.40
C ARG A 395 -9.91 4.22 9.17
N PHE A 396 -9.32 5.40 8.93
CA PHE A 396 -10.07 6.65 8.73
C PHE A 396 -9.81 7.22 7.34
N GLY A 397 -10.87 7.52 6.59
CA GLY A 397 -10.78 8.14 5.26
C GLY A 397 -10.37 9.63 5.33
N VAL A 398 -9.86 10.17 4.21
CA VAL A 398 -9.50 11.60 4.04
C VAL A 398 -10.68 12.53 4.41
N ASN A 399 -11.91 12.11 4.10
CA ASN A 399 -13.14 12.86 4.40
C ASN A 399 -13.38 13.14 5.88
N GLN A 400 -12.97 12.22 6.75
CA GLN A 400 -13.22 12.36 8.19
C GLN A 400 -12.34 13.45 8.83
N ARG A 401 -11.12 13.65 8.30
CA ARG A 401 -10.26 14.78 8.69
C ARG A 401 -10.87 16.12 8.30
N ALA A 402 -11.41 16.20 7.08
CA ALA A 402 -12.10 17.40 6.59
C ALA A 402 -13.33 17.74 7.45
N VAL A 403 -14.09 16.74 7.92
CA VAL A 403 -15.23 16.95 8.82
C VAL A 403 -14.78 17.52 10.16
N LEU A 404 -13.70 17.01 10.77
CA LEU A 404 -13.17 17.59 12.03
C LEU A 404 -12.66 19.02 11.82
N ALA A 405 -11.92 19.28 10.76
CA ALA A 405 -11.42 20.61 10.41
C ALA A 405 -12.57 21.63 10.19
N ASN A 406 -13.75 21.17 9.77
CA ASN A 406 -14.91 22.03 9.56
C ASN A 406 -15.73 22.32 10.84
N LYS A 407 -15.38 21.70 11.98
CA LYS A 407 -16.09 21.92 13.26
C LYS A 407 -15.58 23.14 14.05
N SER A 408 -14.56 23.83 13.52
CA SER A 408 -14.00 25.04 14.11
C SER A 408 -14.11 26.23 13.16
N GLN A 409 -14.14 27.46 13.69
CA GLN A 409 -14.11 28.69 12.90
C GLN A 409 -12.72 28.91 12.25
N GLN A 410 -11.65 28.62 12.98
CA GLN A 410 -10.27 28.60 12.49
C GLN A 410 -9.88 27.16 12.14
N ALA A 411 -8.88 26.98 11.27
CA ALA A 411 -8.42 25.64 10.96
C ALA A 411 -7.65 25.06 12.15
N PRO A 412 -8.07 23.93 12.74
CA PRO A 412 -7.35 23.30 13.84
C PRO A 412 -6.07 22.64 13.33
N ASP A 413 -5.09 22.53 14.23
CA ASP A 413 -3.92 21.69 14.04
C ASP A 413 -4.33 20.22 13.98
N VAL A 414 -3.85 19.50 12.98
CA VAL A 414 -4.16 18.08 12.76
C VAL A 414 -2.93 17.23 12.98
N LEU A 415 -2.96 16.39 14.01
CA LEU A 415 -1.92 15.40 14.28
C LEU A 415 -2.48 13.99 14.05
N VAL A 416 -1.89 13.29 13.11
CA VAL A 416 -2.25 11.92 12.79
C VAL A 416 -1.20 10.97 13.34
N MET A 417 -1.60 9.97 14.12
CA MET A 417 -0.69 8.96 14.65
C MET A 417 -0.87 7.64 13.90
N THR A 418 0.23 6.94 13.63
CA THR A 418 0.20 5.59 13.08
C THR A 418 1.26 4.70 13.70
N ALA A 419 0.88 3.45 13.97
CA ALA A 419 1.80 2.40 14.41
C ALA A 419 2.33 1.57 13.24
N THR A 420 1.82 1.78 12.01
CA THR A 420 2.40 1.16 10.83
C THR A 420 3.62 1.97 10.39
N PRO A 421 4.81 1.40 10.47
CA PRO A 421 5.97 2.05 9.89
C PRO A 421 5.85 2.02 8.37
N ILE A 422 5.68 3.20 7.77
CA ILE A 422 5.66 3.41 6.32
C ILE A 422 6.99 4.09 5.99
N PRO A 423 7.76 3.63 5.00
CA PRO A 423 8.95 4.33 4.59
C PRO A 423 8.66 5.81 4.31
N ARG A 424 9.54 6.69 4.81
CA ARG A 424 9.31 8.15 4.80
C ARG A 424 8.93 8.68 3.41
N THR A 425 9.58 8.18 2.38
CA THR A 425 9.35 8.61 0.99
C THR A 425 7.97 8.22 0.50
N LEU A 426 7.52 7.01 0.85
CA LEU A 426 6.18 6.54 0.52
C LEU A 426 5.11 7.32 1.28
N ALA A 427 5.35 7.58 2.55
CA ALA A 427 4.45 8.38 3.37
C ALA A 427 4.29 9.81 2.81
N LEU A 428 5.38 10.44 2.34
CA LEU A 428 5.35 11.73 1.65
C LEU A 428 4.57 11.71 0.33
N THR A 429 4.42 10.55 -0.29
CA THR A 429 3.66 10.40 -1.53
C THR A 429 2.19 10.13 -1.26
N ILE A 430 1.89 9.26 -0.30
CA ILE A 430 0.51 8.89 0.06
C ILE A 430 -0.18 10.02 0.83
N TYR A 431 0.56 10.69 1.72
CA TYR A 431 0.09 11.76 2.58
C TYR A 431 0.77 13.09 2.23
N GLY A 432 0.83 13.42 0.94
CA GLY A 432 1.59 14.57 0.43
C GLY A 432 1.20 15.93 1.01
N ASP A 433 0.04 15.99 1.64
CA ASP A 433 -0.49 17.13 2.40
C ASP A 433 0.01 17.19 3.86
N LEU A 434 0.66 16.14 4.38
CA LEU A 434 1.12 16.07 5.77
C LEU A 434 2.64 16.16 5.88
N ASP A 435 3.12 16.86 6.90
CA ASP A 435 4.52 16.79 7.34
C ASP A 435 4.73 15.50 8.16
N ILE A 436 5.97 14.98 8.17
CA ILE A 436 6.25 13.67 8.77
C ILE A 436 7.26 13.81 9.89
N SER A 437 6.85 13.37 11.09
CA SER A 437 7.75 13.12 12.22
C SER A 437 7.87 11.61 12.46
N VAL A 438 9.11 11.14 12.59
CA VAL A 438 9.41 9.71 12.79
C VAL A 438 10.03 9.49 14.16
N MET A 439 9.35 8.72 14.98
CA MET A 439 9.83 8.32 16.31
C MET A 439 10.52 6.97 16.22
N LYS A 440 11.85 6.98 16.16
CA LYS A 440 12.67 5.76 16.13
C LYS A 440 13.03 5.31 17.55
N GLY A 441 13.16 3.99 17.71
CA GLY A 441 13.60 3.40 18.96
C GLY A 441 12.46 3.05 19.93
N ARG A 442 12.85 2.43 21.02
CA ARG A 442 11.94 1.98 22.09
C ARG A 442 12.22 2.75 23.38
N PRO A 443 11.20 3.01 24.20
CA PRO A 443 11.40 3.56 25.53
C PRO A 443 12.30 2.66 26.37
N PRO A 444 13.13 3.23 27.26
CA PRO A 444 13.98 2.46 28.17
C PRO A 444 13.16 1.55 29.10
N GLY A 445 13.71 0.39 29.46
CA GLY A 445 13.07 -0.57 30.37
C GLY A 445 12.18 -1.63 29.70
N ARG A 446 11.91 -1.57 28.41
CA ARG A 446 11.11 -2.57 27.70
C ARG A 446 11.98 -3.73 27.22
N LYS A 447 11.63 -4.96 27.63
CA LYS A 447 12.33 -6.17 27.18
C LYS A 447 12.01 -6.48 25.72
N GLN A 448 13.03 -7.00 25.01
CA GLN A 448 12.85 -7.46 23.64
C GLN A 448 11.97 -8.71 23.61
N VAL A 449 11.02 -8.75 22.68
CA VAL A 449 10.18 -9.92 22.43
C VAL A 449 11.02 -10.97 21.69
N GLN A 450 11.17 -12.15 22.26
CA GLN A 450 11.87 -13.25 21.60
C GLN A 450 10.98 -13.85 20.50
N THR A 451 11.44 -13.78 19.26
CA THR A 451 10.75 -14.38 18.13
C THR A 451 11.29 -15.78 17.87
N LEU A 452 10.41 -16.78 17.83
CA LEU A 452 10.75 -18.20 17.63
C LEU A 452 10.00 -18.72 16.40
N CYS A 453 10.68 -19.46 15.53
CA CYS A 453 10.08 -20.04 14.34
C CYS A 453 10.10 -21.57 14.44
N TYR A 454 8.94 -22.20 14.29
CA TYR A 454 8.79 -23.65 14.33
C TYR A 454 7.97 -24.16 13.16
N THR A 455 8.23 -25.42 12.77
CA THR A 455 7.40 -26.16 11.83
C THR A 455 6.17 -26.73 12.53
N GLU A 456 5.15 -27.12 11.74
CA GLU A 456 3.90 -27.73 12.23
C GLU A 456 4.15 -28.97 13.12
N GLU A 457 5.23 -29.71 12.90
CA GLU A 457 5.60 -30.89 13.70
C GLU A 457 5.76 -30.58 15.19
N ARG A 458 6.22 -29.36 15.52
CA ARG A 458 6.45 -28.91 16.90
C ARG A 458 5.24 -28.16 17.50
N ARG A 459 4.11 -28.10 16.82
CA ARG A 459 2.90 -27.41 17.25
C ARG A 459 2.42 -27.83 18.64
N ARG A 460 2.46 -29.14 18.92
CA ARG A 460 2.08 -29.67 20.25
C ARG A 460 3.01 -29.17 21.37
N GLU A 461 4.30 -29.03 21.10
CA GLU A 461 5.27 -28.49 22.07
C GLU A 461 5.00 -27.00 22.33
N VAL A 462 4.65 -26.25 21.30
CA VAL A 462 4.27 -24.83 21.39
C VAL A 462 3.04 -24.65 22.25
N TYR A 463 2.01 -25.47 22.05
CA TYR A 463 0.78 -25.42 22.86
C TYR A 463 1.01 -25.87 24.30
N ALA A 464 1.88 -26.86 24.54
CA ALA A 464 2.29 -27.20 25.89
C ALA A 464 3.05 -26.03 26.58
N GLY A 465 3.85 -25.27 25.80
CA GLY A 465 4.48 -24.04 26.25
C GLY A 465 3.46 -22.95 26.60
N LEU A 466 2.42 -22.77 25.79
CA LEU A 466 1.32 -21.85 26.05
C LEU A 466 0.63 -22.17 27.37
N VAL A 467 0.28 -23.44 27.61
CA VAL A 467 -0.34 -23.88 28.87
C VAL A 467 0.53 -23.53 30.07
N ARG A 468 1.85 -23.77 30.01
CA ARG A 468 2.80 -23.39 31.09
C ARG A 468 2.78 -21.89 31.38
N GLN A 469 2.76 -21.04 30.35
CA GLN A 469 2.69 -19.58 30.53
C GLN A 469 1.38 -19.17 31.20
N VAL A 470 0.27 -19.76 30.78
CA VAL A 470 -1.06 -19.46 31.36
C VAL A 470 -1.16 -19.96 32.82
N GLN A 471 -0.62 -21.12 33.14
CA GLN A 471 -0.54 -21.63 34.51
C GLN A 471 0.35 -20.76 35.42
N ALA A 472 1.34 -20.09 34.84
CA ALA A 472 2.14 -19.08 35.55
C ALA A 472 1.41 -17.75 35.73
N GLY A 473 0.10 -17.67 35.41
CA GLY A 473 -0.74 -16.49 35.58
C GLY A 473 -0.70 -15.51 34.40
N ARG A 474 -0.03 -15.85 33.28
CA ARG A 474 0.08 -14.99 32.09
C ARG A 474 -1.12 -15.15 31.14
N GLN A 475 -1.21 -14.24 30.18
CA GLN A 475 -2.19 -14.31 29.10
C GLN A 475 -1.51 -14.55 27.76
N ALA A 476 -2.22 -15.15 26.82
CA ALA A 476 -1.70 -15.49 25.50
C ALA A 476 -2.71 -15.17 24.38
N TYR A 477 -2.15 -14.81 23.24
CA TYR A 477 -2.86 -14.70 21.96
C TYR A 477 -2.51 -15.90 21.09
N VAL A 478 -3.51 -16.42 20.35
CA VAL A 478 -3.34 -17.38 19.25
C VAL A 478 -4.01 -16.79 18.03
N VAL A 479 -3.23 -16.48 16.98
CA VAL A 479 -3.72 -15.79 15.79
C VAL A 479 -3.72 -16.72 14.58
N CYS A 480 -4.86 -16.82 13.91
CA CYS A 480 -5.06 -17.61 12.70
C CYS A 480 -5.14 -16.70 11.47
N PRO A 481 -4.59 -17.10 10.29
CA PRO A 481 -4.61 -16.30 9.08
C PRO A 481 -6.03 -16.19 8.50
N LEU A 482 -6.26 -15.10 7.76
CA LEU A 482 -7.41 -14.94 6.89
C LEU A 482 -7.28 -15.84 5.65
N ILE A 483 -8.36 -16.51 5.26
CA ILE A 483 -8.42 -17.30 4.02
C ILE A 483 -9.19 -16.49 2.99
N GLU A 484 -8.52 -16.01 1.93
CA GLU A 484 -9.00 -15.05 0.92
C GLU A 484 -10.33 -15.39 0.20
N GLN A 485 -10.97 -16.55 0.48
CA GLN A 485 -12.12 -17.00 -0.32
C GLN A 485 -13.51 -16.71 0.27
N SER A 486 -13.67 -16.50 1.56
CA SER A 486 -14.90 -15.97 2.21
C SER A 486 -14.73 -15.84 3.73
N ASP A 487 -15.38 -14.86 4.36
CA ASP A 487 -15.48 -14.71 5.83
C ASP A 487 -15.96 -15.99 6.54
N ALA A 488 -16.64 -16.90 5.78
CA ALA A 488 -17.15 -18.16 6.26
C ALA A 488 -16.06 -19.22 6.48
N LEU A 489 -15.03 -19.24 5.63
CA LEU A 489 -13.90 -20.18 5.74
C LEU A 489 -12.90 -19.72 6.80
N GLU A 490 -12.75 -18.42 6.98
CA GLU A 490 -11.87 -17.80 7.98
C GLU A 490 -12.32 -18.14 9.41
N ALA A 491 -13.60 -17.93 9.68
CA ALA A 491 -14.18 -18.26 10.98
C ALA A 491 -14.02 -19.75 11.29
N ARG A 492 -14.23 -20.64 10.32
CA ARG A 492 -14.05 -22.08 10.51
C ARG A 492 -12.62 -22.49 10.87
N SER A 493 -11.61 -21.84 10.28
CA SER A 493 -10.21 -22.14 10.61
C SER A 493 -9.87 -21.75 12.05
N ALA A 494 -10.30 -20.56 12.50
CA ALA A 494 -10.09 -20.10 13.87
C ALA A 494 -10.94 -20.91 14.88
N GLU A 495 -12.17 -21.29 14.51
CA GLU A 495 -13.05 -22.17 15.30
C GLU A 495 -12.41 -23.55 15.51
N GLN A 496 -11.83 -24.15 14.46
CA GLN A 496 -11.16 -25.44 14.55
C GLN A 496 -9.97 -25.41 15.51
N VAL A 497 -9.12 -24.36 15.40
CA VAL A 497 -7.97 -24.17 16.30
C VAL A 497 -8.45 -23.94 17.75
N TYR A 498 -9.52 -23.17 17.94
CA TYR A 498 -10.12 -22.92 19.23
C TYR A 498 -10.66 -24.21 19.86
N GLU A 499 -11.42 -25.01 19.10
CA GLU A 499 -11.98 -26.30 19.57
C GLU A 499 -10.87 -27.30 19.92
N GLU A 500 -9.82 -27.40 19.09
CA GLU A 500 -8.65 -28.24 19.35
C GLU A 500 -7.94 -27.82 20.65
N LEU A 501 -7.68 -26.53 20.82
CA LEU A 501 -7.04 -26.01 22.01
C LEU A 501 -7.88 -26.27 23.28
N CYS A 502 -9.18 -26.00 23.23
CA CYS A 502 -10.06 -26.22 24.38
C CYS A 502 -10.17 -27.70 24.76
N ARG A 503 -10.25 -28.58 23.76
CA ARG A 503 -10.39 -30.02 23.97
C ARG A 503 -9.10 -30.67 24.50
N ASP A 504 -7.95 -30.33 23.90
CA ASP A 504 -6.73 -31.11 24.07
C ASP A 504 -5.72 -30.43 25.04
N PHE A 505 -5.79 -29.11 25.24
CA PHE A 505 -4.77 -28.37 25.98
C PHE A 505 -5.30 -27.43 27.07
N LEU A 506 -6.45 -26.77 26.88
CA LEU A 506 -6.95 -25.72 27.76
C LEU A 506 -8.09 -26.13 28.69
N GLN A 507 -8.12 -27.41 29.09
CA GLN A 507 -9.16 -27.90 29.99
C GLN A 507 -9.15 -27.12 31.32
N GLY A 508 -10.28 -26.44 31.61
CA GLY A 508 -10.44 -25.62 32.82
C GLY A 508 -9.76 -24.24 32.77
N ILE A 509 -9.15 -23.86 31.63
CA ILE A 509 -8.56 -22.55 31.43
C ILE A 509 -9.55 -21.67 30.65
N PRO A 510 -9.90 -20.45 31.16
CA PRO A 510 -10.79 -19.54 30.45
C PRO A 510 -10.20 -19.11 29.11
N CYS A 511 -10.86 -19.45 28.02
CA CYS A 511 -10.48 -19.09 26.66
C CYS A 511 -11.68 -18.55 25.88
N ALA A 512 -11.41 -17.69 24.90
CA ALA A 512 -12.44 -17.13 24.03
C ALA A 512 -11.98 -17.07 22.57
N LEU A 513 -12.96 -17.04 21.66
CA LEU A 513 -12.74 -16.90 20.23
C LEU A 513 -13.22 -15.53 19.76
N LEU A 514 -12.36 -14.81 19.00
CA LEU A 514 -12.65 -13.51 18.44
C LEU A 514 -12.47 -13.53 16.92
N HIS A 515 -13.54 -13.30 16.17
CA HIS A 515 -13.49 -13.30 14.70
C HIS A 515 -14.38 -12.21 14.07
N GLY A 516 -14.23 -11.97 12.78
CA GLY A 516 -14.88 -10.88 12.05
C GLY A 516 -16.41 -10.88 12.11
N ARG A 517 -17.05 -12.06 12.23
CA ARG A 517 -18.52 -12.24 12.23
C ARG A 517 -19.23 -11.85 13.52
N LEU A 518 -18.52 -11.74 14.64
CA LEU A 518 -19.11 -11.29 15.89
C LEU A 518 -19.61 -9.85 15.76
N ARG A 519 -20.69 -9.53 16.44
CA ARG A 519 -21.19 -8.16 16.53
C ARG A 519 -20.21 -7.28 17.30
N GLY A 520 -20.19 -5.97 17.00
CA GLY A 520 -19.27 -5.01 17.66
C GLY A 520 -19.30 -5.12 19.18
N ALA A 521 -20.49 -5.09 19.78
CA ALA A 521 -20.66 -5.18 21.24
C ALA A 521 -20.15 -6.52 21.83
N GLU A 522 -20.26 -7.63 21.10
CA GLU A 522 -19.73 -8.91 21.53
C GLU A 522 -18.20 -8.93 21.49
N LYS A 523 -17.61 -8.35 20.44
CA LYS A 523 -16.15 -8.18 20.33
C LYS A 523 -15.60 -7.35 21.47
N ASP A 524 -16.26 -6.23 21.77
CA ASP A 524 -15.86 -5.33 22.84
C ASP A 524 -15.97 -6.01 24.21
N ALA A 525 -17.02 -6.77 24.47
CA ALA A 525 -17.18 -7.53 25.71
C ALA A 525 -16.08 -8.60 25.90
N ILE A 526 -15.76 -9.38 24.86
CA ILE A 526 -14.69 -10.39 24.89
C ILE A 526 -13.32 -9.72 25.13
N MET A 527 -13.05 -8.63 24.44
CA MET A 527 -11.81 -7.89 24.61
C MET A 527 -11.69 -7.28 26.01
N GLN A 528 -12.78 -6.75 26.57
CA GLN A 528 -12.80 -6.23 27.94
C GLN A 528 -12.51 -7.33 28.95
N ASP A 529 -13.15 -8.49 28.83
CA ASP A 529 -12.91 -9.65 29.70
C ASP A 529 -11.48 -10.17 29.58
N PHE A 530 -10.86 -10.04 28.40
CA PHE A 530 -9.44 -10.35 28.23
C PHE A 530 -8.54 -9.31 28.89
N VAL A 531 -8.83 -8.01 28.76
CA VAL A 531 -8.12 -6.93 29.47
C VAL A 531 -8.21 -7.11 31.00
N ASP A 532 -9.40 -7.42 31.52
CA ASP A 532 -9.65 -7.69 32.92
C ASP A 532 -8.98 -8.98 33.45
N GLY A 533 -8.39 -9.78 32.56
CA GLY A 533 -7.73 -11.04 32.91
C GLY A 533 -8.67 -12.19 33.24
N LYS A 534 -9.97 -12.06 32.98
CA LYS A 534 -10.97 -13.14 33.11
C LYS A 534 -10.74 -14.22 32.06
N ILE A 535 -10.40 -13.82 30.83
CA ILE A 535 -9.97 -14.71 29.74
C ILE A 535 -8.44 -14.78 29.77
N LYS A 536 -7.89 -15.99 29.68
CA LYS A 536 -6.45 -16.25 29.72
C LYS A 536 -5.87 -16.49 28.32
N VAL A 537 -6.63 -17.10 27.43
CA VAL A 537 -6.21 -17.34 26.05
C VAL A 537 -7.25 -16.76 25.10
N LEU A 538 -6.80 -15.91 24.19
CA LEU A 538 -7.64 -15.34 23.14
C LEU A 538 -7.22 -15.91 21.79
N VAL A 539 -8.08 -16.76 21.22
CA VAL A 539 -7.92 -17.23 19.84
C VAL A 539 -8.61 -16.25 18.91
N SER A 540 -7.93 -15.82 17.85
CA SER A 540 -8.50 -14.80 16.98
C SER A 540 -8.00 -14.90 15.54
N THR A 541 -8.78 -14.34 14.63
CA THR A 541 -8.29 -13.93 13.30
C THR A 541 -7.55 -12.59 13.41
N THR A 542 -7.19 -11.95 12.31
CA THR A 542 -6.44 -10.66 12.27
C THR A 542 -7.13 -9.48 12.98
N VAL A 543 -8.33 -9.65 13.53
CA VAL A 543 -9.08 -8.61 14.27
C VAL A 543 -8.32 -8.03 15.47
N ILE A 544 -7.27 -8.72 15.98
CA ILE A 544 -6.40 -8.22 17.07
C ILE A 544 -5.45 -7.06 16.64
N GLU A 545 -5.47 -6.65 15.40
CA GLU A 545 -4.69 -5.47 14.94
C GLU A 545 -5.09 -4.17 15.68
N VAL A 546 -6.19 -4.16 16.41
CA VAL A 546 -6.63 -3.03 17.24
C VAL A 546 -5.74 -2.87 18.48
N GLY A 547 -5.20 -1.69 18.68
CA GLY A 547 -4.12 -1.31 19.61
C GLY A 547 -4.32 -1.52 21.12
N VAL A 548 -5.19 -2.44 21.55
CA VAL A 548 -5.49 -2.69 22.96
C VAL A 548 -4.25 -3.09 23.76
N ASN A 549 -4.02 -2.43 24.88
CA ASN A 549 -2.88 -2.69 25.76
C ASN A 549 -3.23 -3.74 26.82
N VAL A 550 -2.56 -4.90 26.77
CA VAL A 550 -2.70 -5.96 27.79
C VAL A 550 -1.31 -6.31 28.32
N PRO A 551 -0.83 -5.67 29.40
CA PRO A 551 0.53 -5.86 29.90
C PRO A 551 0.86 -7.30 30.31
N ASN A 552 -0.15 -8.08 30.75
CA ASN A 552 0.01 -9.46 31.17
C ASN A 552 0.05 -10.47 30.00
N ALA A 553 -0.21 -10.03 28.75
CA ALA A 553 -0.08 -10.89 27.57
C ALA A 553 1.40 -11.02 27.18
N THR A 554 1.99 -12.17 27.48
CA THR A 554 3.42 -12.45 27.28
C THR A 554 3.70 -13.40 26.15
N LEU A 555 2.69 -14.06 25.61
CA LEU A 555 2.86 -15.03 24.52
C LEU A 555 1.93 -14.70 23.36
N MET A 556 2.49 -14.66 22.16
CA MET A 556 1.82 -14.60 20.88
C MET A 556 2.16 -15.86 20.08
N VAL A 557 1.17 -16.64 19.70
CA VAL A 557 1.33 -17.76 18.77
C VAL A 557 0.63 -17.40 17.46
N ILE A 558 1.31 -17.50 16.34
CA ILE A 558 0.78 -17.19 15.01
C ILE A 558 0.79 -18.46 14.17
N GLU A 559 -0.40 -18.94 13.85
CA GLU A 559 -0.63 -20.11 13.01
C GLU A 559 -0.42 -19.76 11.54
N ASN A 560 0.22 -20.65 10.77
CA ASN A 560 0.51 -20.45 9.35
C ASN A 560 1.11 -19.06 9.07
N ALA A 561 2.14 -18.71 9.82
CA ALA A 561 2.76 -17.38 9.80
C ALA A 561 3.25 -16.95 8.39
N ASP A 562 3.55 -17.92 7.52
CA ASP A 562 3.92 -17.72 6.12
C ASP A 562 2.82 -17.05 5.27
N ARG A 563 1.58 -17.04 5.73
CA ARG A 563 0.46 -16.38 5.04
C ARG A 563 0.32 -14.89 5.36
N PHE A 564 0.97 -14.43 6.42
CA PHE A 564 0.94 -13.01 6.82
C PHE A 564 2.01 -12.18 6.14
N GLY A 565 1.77 -10.86 6.02
CA GLY A 565 2.80 -9.88 5.67
C GLY A 565 3.77 -9.64 6.83
N LEU A 566 5.02 -9.26 6.52
CA LEU A 566 6.01 -8.92 7.55
C LEU A 566 5.52 -7.78 8.44
N ALA A 567 4.90 -6.75 7.84
CA ALA A 567 4.33 -5.63 8.58
C ALA A 567 3.20 -6.08 9.54
N GLN A 568 2.33 -7.00 9.11
CA GLN A 568 1.28 -7.57 9.97
C GLN A 568 1.88 -8.40 11.10
N LEU A 569 2.84 -9.28 10.79
CA LEU A 569 3.52 -10.08 11.81
C LEU A 569 4.23 -9.19 12.84
N HIS A 570 4.85 -8.09 12.40
CA HIS A 570 5.47 -7.13 13.30
C HIS A 570 4.44 -6.44 14.21
N GLN A 571 3.31 -6.02 13.68
CA GLN A 571 2.22 -5.44 14.47
C GLN A 571 1.67 -6.42 15.51
N LEU A 572 1.45 -7.70 15.12
CA LEU A 572 1.03 -8.75 16.03
C LEU A 572 2.08 -9.00 17.12
N ARG A 573 3.37 -9.09 16.77
CA ARG A 573 4.46 -9.19 17.73
C ARG A 573 4.45 -8.02 18.73
N GLY A 574 4.15 -6.82 18.29
CA GLY A 574 4.03 -5.63 19.12
C GLY A 574 2.88 -5.63 20.13
N ARG A 575 1.94 -6.59 20.02
CA ARG A 575 0.84 -6.75 21.01
C ARG A 575 1.29 -7.41 22.30
N VAL A 576 2.41 -8.08 22.33
CA VAL A 576 3.03 -8.65 23.54
C VAL A 576 4.29 -7.86 23.91
N GLY A 577 4.85 -8.10 25.09
CA GLY A 577 6.04 -7.40 25.59
C GLY A 577 5.75 -5.96 26.03
N ARG A 578 4.56 -5.69 26.56
CA ARG A 578 4.19 -4.38 27.10
C ARG A 578 4.31 -4.30 28.63
N GLY A 579 4.56 -5.42 29.30
CA GLY A 579 4.85 -5.53 30.71
C GLY A 579 6.36 -5.67 31.00
N SER A 580 6.69 -5.94 32.28
CA SER A 580 8.06 -6.16 32.77
C SER A 580 8.59 -7.58 32.47
N GLU A 581 7.71 -8.50 32.08
CA GLU A 581 8.02 -9.90 31.89
C GLU A 581 8.59 -10.20 30.51
N GLN A 582 9.42 -11.26 30.42
CA GLN A 582 9.89 -11.74 29.13
C GLN A 582 8.74 -12.24 28.28
N SER A 583 8.67 -11.77 27.05
CA SER A 583 7.59 -12.11 26.11
C SER A 583 8.11 -12.83 24.88
N PHE A 584 7.25 -13.66 24.29
CA PHE A 584 7.58 -14.53 23.18
C PHE A 584 6.58 -14.35 22.04
N CYS A 585 7.08 -14.36 20.81
CA CYS A 585 6.28 -14.45 19.59
C CYS A 585 6.68 -15.73 18.85
N VAL A 586 5.77 -16.67 18.78
CA VAL A 586 5.99 -17.99 18.16
C VAL A 586 5.32 -18.01 16.80
N LEU A 587 6.09 -18.26 15.77
CA LEU A 587 5.64 -18.37 14.37
C LEU A 587 5.58 -19.86 14.01
N LEU A 588 4.40 -20.37 13.73
CA LEU A 588 4.18 -21.72 13.19
C LEU A 588 4.01 -21.63 11.67
N THR A 589 4.72 -22.48 10.92
CA THR A 589 4.64 -22.52 9.46
C THR A 589 4.54 -23.95 8.94
N THR A 590 3.74 -24.11 7.90
CA THR A 590 3.65 -25.33 7.08
C THR A 590 4.43 -25.21 5.76
N ALA A 591 5.02 -24.03 5.49
CA ALA A 591 5.68 -23.76 4.23
C ALA A 591 7.11 -24.31 4.21
N ASP A 592 7.42 -25.05 3.14
CA ASP A 592 8.77 -25.54 2.82
C ASP A 592 9.50 -24.65 1.81
N SER A 593 8.86 -23.59 1.29
CA SER A 593 9.45 -22.73 0.26
C SER A 593 10.57 -21.87 0.86
N PRO A 594 11.74 -21.79 0.18
CA PRO A 594 12.86 -20.96 0.66
C PRO A 594 12.49 -19.48 0.84
N GLU A 595 11.55 -18.96 0.02
CA GLU A 595 11.08 -17.58 0.05
C GLU A 595 10.25 -17.30 1.31
N ALA A 596 9.33 -18.20 1.68
CA ALA A 596 8.53 -18.07 2.90
C ALA A 596 9.40 -18.14 4.16
N LEU A 597 10.33 -19.09 4.22
CA LEU A 597 11.28 -19.23 5.32
C LEU A 597 12.22 -18.01 5.42
N SER A 598 12.65 -17.44 4.29
CA SER A 598 13.47 -16.22 4.27
C SER A 598 12.73 -15.04 4.90
N ARG A 599 11.42 -14.86 4.61
CA ARG A 599 10.60 -13.81 5.23
C ARG A 599 10.52 -13.96 6.76
N LEU A 600 10.23 -15.15 7.23
CA LEU A 600 10.13 -15.40 8.68
C LEU A 600 11.48 -15.16 9.39
N ARG A 601 12.61 -15.45 8.74
CA ARG A 601 13.94 -15.14 9.25
C ARG A 601 14.16 -13.63 9.39
N VAL A 602 13.74 -12.82 8.43
CA VAL A 602 13.84 -11.36 8.52
C VAL A 602 13.13 -10.83 9.77
N LEU A 603 11.94 -11.35 10.09
CA LEU A 603 11.22 -10.99 11.32
C LEU A 603 11.91 -11.52 12.59
N HIS A 604 12.55 -12.69 12.52
CA HIS A 604 13.32 -13.24 13.64
C HIS A 604 14.56 -12.40 13.96
N ASP A 605 15.26 -11.93 12.91
CA ASP A 605 16.57 -11.28 13.03
C ASP A 605 16.46 -9.76 13.29
N SER A 606 15.31 -9.14 13.06
CA SER A 606 15.12 -7.70 13.22
C SER A 606 13.88 -7.35 14.03
N ASP A 607 14.04 -6.32 14.86
CA ASP A 607 12.97 -5.69 15.62
C ASP A 607 12.60 -4.30 15.08
N ASP A 608 13.33 -3.79 14.10
CA ASP A 608 13.08 -2.48 13.48
C ASP A 608 11.87 -2.58 12.53
N GLY A 609 10.75 -1.97 12.94
CA GLY A 609 9.52 -1.96 12.17
C GLY A 609 9.64 -1.28 10.81
N PHE A 610 10.49 -0.25 10.68
CA PHE A 610 10.75 0.44 9.40
C PHE A 610 11.51 -0.46 8.44
N TYR A 611 12.55 -1.14 8.93
CA TYR A 611 13.30 -2.12 8.15
C TYR A 611 12.40 -3.28 7.70
N LEU A 612 11.55 -3.80 8.60
CA LEU A 612 10.62 -4.88 8.27
C LEU A 612 9.58 -4.47 7.24
N ALA A 613 9.06 -3.25 7.33
CA ALA A 613 8.14 -2.70 6.35
C ALA A 613 8.81 -2.54 4.97
N GLU A 614 10.06 -2.08 4.92
CA GLU A 614 10.85 -1.97 3.69
C GLU A 614 11.10 -3.34 3.05
N GLN A 615 11.43 -4.36 3.85
CA GLN A 615 11.61 -5.74 3.38
C GLN A 615 10.30 -6.36 2.87
N ASP A 616 9.17 -6.13 3.56
CA ASP A 616 7.85 -6.61 3.11
C ASP A 616 7.47 -5.98 1.76
N MET A 617 7.77 -4.70 1.60
CA MET A 617 7.57 -3.95 0.36
C MET A 617 8.38 -4.53 -0.80
N ASN A 618 9.65 -4.80 -0.59
CA ASN A 618 10.55 -5.34 -1.62
C ASN A 618 10.11 -6.73 -2.09
N GLN A 619 9.49 -7.52 -1.22
CA GLN A 619 9.08 -8.90 -1.50
C GLN A 619 7.68 -9.03 -2.13
N ARG A 620 6.70 -8.24 -1.69
CA ARG A 620 5.29 -8.37 -2.10
C ARG A 620 4.84 -7.40 -3.18
N GLY A 621 5.56 -6.28 -3.36
CA GLY A 621 5.09 -5.15 -4.17
C GLY A 621 3.98 -4.34 -3.47
N ALA A 622 3.85 -3.06 -3.85
CA ALA A 622 2.99 -2.09 -3.19
C ALA A 622 1.49 -2.37 -3.24
N GLY A 623 1.03 -3.01 -4.30
CA GLY A 623 -0.41 -3.13 -4.59
C GLY A 623 -1.21 -3.90 -3.56
N GLN A 624 -0.56 -4.83 -2.84
CA GLN A 624 -1.24 -5.68 -1.85
C GLN A 624 -1.18 -5.14 -0.42
N LEU A 625 -0.13 -4.34 -0.08
CA LEU A 625 0.10 -3.92 1.31
C LEU A 625 -0.82 -2.80 1.79
N PHE A 626 -1.16 -1.86 0.94
CA PHE A 626 -1.82 -0.62 1.38
C PHE A 626 -3.19 -0.37 0.78
N GLY A 627 -3.70 -1.30 -0.08
CA GLY A 627 -4.96 -1.02 -0.76
C GLY A 627 -4.93 0.39 -1.41
N LEU A 628 -3.90 0.69 -2.20
CA LEU A 628 -3.65 2.03 -2.75
C LEU A 628 -4.88 2.66 -3.40
N ARG A 629 -5.81 1.83 -3.87
CA ARG A 629 -7.14 2.26 -4.34
C ARG A 629 -8.01 2.88 -3.25
N GLN A 630 -7.78 2.54 -1.97
CA GLN A 630 -8.55 3.10 -0.83
C GLN A 630 -8.02 4.47 -0.38
N HIS A 631 -6.81 4.84 -0.79
CA HIS A 631 -6.16 6.09 -0.37
C HIS A 631 -6.34 7.24 -1.37
N GLY A 632 -7.12 7.04 -2.45
CA GLY A 632 -7.46 8.10 -3.39
C GLY A 632 -6.31 8.56 -4.31
N LEU A 633 -5.17 7.83 -4.38
CA LEU A 633 -4.11 8.15 -5.34
C LEU A 633 -4.56 7.82 -6.77
N PRO A 634 -4.20 8.64 -7.78
CA PRO A 634 -4.48 8.32 -9.17
C PRO A 634 -3.78 7.03 -9.58
N ASP A 635 -4.43 6.24 -10.43
CA ASP A 635 -3.80 5.07 -11.04
C ASP A 635 -2.59 5.54 -11.87
N LEU A 636 -1.39 5.23 -11.39
CA LEU A 636 -0.15 5.50 -12.10
C LEU A 636 0.00 4.54 -13.27
N ARG A 637 0.42 5.05 -14.42
CA ARG A 637 0.50 4.28 -15.68
C ARG A 637 1.81 3.52 -15.82
N ILE A 638 2.90 4.11 -15.36
CA ILE A 638 4.26 3.58 -15.54
C ILE A 638 5.08 3.61 -14.26
N ALA A 639 4.92 4.64 -13.43
CA ALA A 639 5.63 4.75 -12.17
C ALA A 639 5.12 3.74 -11.15
N ASP A 640 6.05 3.16 -10.41
CA ASP A 640 5.77 2.31 -9.27
C ASP A 640 6.31 3.00 -8.01
N ILE A 641 5.41 3.53 -7.19
CA ILE A 641 5.76 4.30 -5.99
C ILE A 641 6.78 3.58 -5.10
N MET A 642 6.84 2.26 -5.19
CA MET A 642 7.69 1.42 -4.35
C MET A 642 9.07 1.17 -4.95
N ARG A 643 9.14 1.05 -6.26
CA ARG A 643 10.40 0.84 -6.96
C ARG A 643 11.14 2.14 -7.23
N ASP A 644 10.36 3.22 -7.40
CA ASP A 644 10.88 4.51 -7.83
C ASP A 644 11.07 5.49 -6.65
N VAL A 645 11.33 4.95 -5.44
CA VAL A 645 11.48 5.72 -4.17
C VAL A 645 12.53 6.82 -4.28
N GLU A 646 13.69 6.54 -4.91
CA GLU A 646 14.76 7.53 -5.12
C GLU A 646 14.28 8.67 -6.03
N THR A 647 13.58 8.31 -7.11
CA THR A 647 13.00 9.30 -8.03
C THR A 647 11.95 10.16 -7.33
N ILE A 648 11.13 9.60 -6.43
CA ILE A 648 10.16 10.37 -5.65
C ILE A 648 10.83 11.43 -4.78
N ALA A 649 11.92 11.08 -4.10
CA ALA A 649 12.66 12.02 -3.25
C ALA A 649 13.24 13.16 -4.08
N GLU A 650 13.81 12.86 -5.23
CA GLU A 650 14.36 13.82 -6.18
C GLU A 650 13.28 14.75 -6.73
N VAL A 651 12.20 14.20 -7.27
CA VAL A 651 11.12 15.02 -7.89
C VAL A 651 10.42 15.90 -6.87
N ARG A 652 10.26 15.45 -5.61
CA ARG A 652 9.68 16.29 -4.55
C ARG A 652 10.53 17.50 -4.25
N LYS A 653 11.86 17.34 -4.15
CA LYS A 653 12.78 18.46 -3.97
C LYS A 653 12.68 19.46 -5.12
N LEU A 654 12.66 18.96 -6.35
CA LEU A 654 12.54 19.79 -7.55
C LEU A 654 11.17 20.49 -7.63
N ALA A 655 10.09 19.81 -7.27
CA ALA A 655 8.76 20.40 -7.22
C ALA A 655 8.68 21.55 -6.20
N LEU A 656 9.27 21.38 -5.01
CA LEU A 656 9.35 22.46 -4.01
C LEU A 656 10.20 23.65 -4.47
N GLU A 657 11.30 23.40 -5.21
CA GLU A 657 12.12 24.45 -5.79
C GLU A 657 11.36 25.20 -6.90
N GLN A 658 10.70 24.47 -7.78
CA GLN A 658 9.95 25.03 -8.93
C GLN A 658 8.75 25.86 -8.49
N LEU A 659 8.06 25.45 -7.44
CA LEU A 659 6.85 26.10 -6.94
C LEU A 659 7.11 27.33 -6.04
N ARG A 660 8.28 27.96 -6.12
CA ARG A 660 8.61 29.16 -5.36
C ARG A 660 8.05 30.45 -5.95
N THR A 661 7.66 30.44 -7.22
CA THR A 661 7.17 31.64 -7.92
C THR A 661 5.71 31.48 -8.36
N PRO A 662 4.91 32.56 -8.36
CA PRO A 662 3.50 32.51 -8.80
C PRO A 662 3.34 32.08 -10.26
N GLU A 663 4.28 32.45 -11.14
CA GLU A 663 4.24 32.09 -12.55
C GLU A 663 4.40 30.59 -12.74
N ALA A 664 5.30 29.95 -11.99
CA ALA A 664 5.49 28.50 -12.02
C ALA A 664 4.24 27.75 -11.57
N TRP A 665 3.48 28.30 -10.62
CA TRP A 665 2.20 27.71 -10.21
C TRP A 665 1.18 27.65 -11.33
N GLN A 666 1.08 28.69 -12.15
CA GLN A 666 0.13 28.71 -13.28
C GLN A 666 0.50 27.68 -14.36
N GLU A 667 1.79 27.59 -14.69
CA GLU A 667 2.28 26.59 -15.65
C GLU A 667 2.03 25.17 -15.16
N ILE A 668 2.43 24.87 -13.91
CA ILE A 668 2.27 23.55 -13.32
C ILE A 668 0.81 23.16 -13.17
N ARG A 669 -0.07 24.06 -12.74
CA ARG A 669 -1.51 23.83 -12.70
C ARG A 669 -2.04 23.35 -14.04
N ARG A 670 -1.66 24.01 -15.12
CA ARG A 670 -2.06 23.62 -16.48
C ARG A 670 -1.56 22.22 -16.83
N LEU A 671 -0.33 21.87 -16.47
CA LEU A 671 0.26 20.55 -16.73
C LEU A 671 -0.41 19.46 -15.91
N VAL A 672 -0.68 19.70 -14.63
CA VAL A 672 -1.41 18.78 -13.74
C VAL A 672 -2.85 18.57 -14.23
N GLU A 673 -3.55 19.62 -14.64
CA GLU A 673 -4.90 19.53 -15.23
C GLU A 673 -4.90 18.74 -16.55
N LEU A 674 -3.85 18.86 -17.37
CA LEU A 674 -3.68 18.08 -18.59
C LEU A 674 -3.45 16.60 -18.31
N GLN A 675 -2.64 16.27 -17.31
CA GLN A 675 -2.26 14.89 -17.00
C GLN A 675 -3.36 14.13 -16.25
N PHE A 676 -3.95 14.76 -15.23
CA PHE A 676 -4.88 14.09 -14.32
C PHE A 676 -6.34 14.52 -14.54
N GLY A 677 -6.58 15.67 -15.20
CA GLY A 677 -7.93 16.19 -15.47
C GLY A 677 -8.78 16.35 -14.21
N GLY A 678 -10.10 16.18 -14.34
CA GLY A 678 -11.01 16.23 -13.19
C GLY A 678 -10.80 15.14 -12.14
N ARG A 679 -9.99 14.11 -12.43
CA ARG A 679 -9.63 13.05 -11.47
C ARG A 679 -8.84 13.58 -10.30
N PHE A 680 -8.06 14.65 -10.48
CA PHE A 680 -7.30 15.25 -9.38
C PHE A 680 -8.23 15.84 -8.30
N ASN A 681 -9.31 16.48 -8.71
CA ASN A 681 -10.32 17.02 -7.78
C ASN A 681 -11.12 15.90 -7.07
N MET A 682 -11.34 14.75 -7.71
CA MET A 682 -11.97 13.60 -7.06
C MET A 682 -11.11 12.96 -5.98
N ILE A 683 -9.78 12.99 -6.11
CA ILE A 683 -8.85 12.41 -5.14
C ILE A 683 -8.87 13.16 -3.81
N PHE A 684 -9.14 14.47 -3.82
CA PHE A 684 -9.06 15.34 -2.65
C PHE A 684 -10.41 15.88 -2.18
N ASN A 685 -11.48 15.69 -2.96
CA ASN A 685 -12.85 16.07 -2.60
C ASN A 685 -13.70 14.86 -2.16
N THR A 686 -13.18 13.65 -2.20
CA THR A 686 -13.75 12.44 -1.64
C THR A 686 -12.99 12.03 -0.39
#